data_f8d87e4b611a3f0cdf436e00dd13aba3
#
_entry.id   f8d87e4b611a3f0cdf436e00dd13aba3
#
_cell.length_a   1.000
_cell.length_b   1.000
_cell.length_c   1.000
_cell.angle_alpha   90.00
_cell.angle_beta   90.00
_cell.angle_gamma   90.00
#
_symmetry.space_group_name_H-M   'P 1'
#
loop_
_entity.id
_entity.type
_entity.pdbx_description
1 polymer ?
#
loop_
_entity_poly.entity_id
_entity_poly.type
_entity_poly.pdbx_seq_one_letter_code
_entity_poly.pdbx_strand_id
1 'polypeptide(L)'
;MRRIAVKGVIGLIAVVTLAVAGGYVFLLRSLPTIAGTIEVPGLSGAIDIIRDADAVPHIFASTKLDAMYGLGFVHAQDRLWQMEFQRRVGHGRLSEVFGDATLREDRFLRTVGFGRAARAAWDHLPPDARQPIDAYVAGVNAFIAANRGSRLPPEFTLLRFEPEPWSGPDVMAWVKMMAWDLSANYAHELLRRDIAARVGMEGVNELLPPYPADGLNILSGFGPLPGQLLRPVVGPRLSSGALLSPDTPDAPDLKVGSTNEPTYEPTSEPAYRTAASYTDALARSLSSTHPALRRLLLGGGGAIEGLGSNNWVVDGTLTASGKPLLANDPHLGTQIPSLWYLAHMTAGDFDVIGATLPGTPAVAIGRNRFIAWGETNMFADVEDLYRERLDPSGQRAEFKGAMEPLRLITETIKVKGGPDIRVDVRASRHGPLVSDAINANNAAADGTASVVEPLAFRWTALDDEDRTIVSFLRLNVARNWTEFTDALRDFVVPAQNFVYADVDGHIGYYAPGRVPIRGGGTGLMPAEGWTGEMEWNGWIPFDELPHAYDPPSHFIVTANNRPVPPDYKYALGFEYHEPYRAQRITDLLRARTGMTPDTFAAMQSDTFSLHAQTLLPLLLKHVRAETTQDKEAVELLRRWNYDSRADSAAAAIFEAWFLRLAPTLLEDKLGPTVMRSYERRFTFVTRFVVNMLNNGTSRFCDGCDAIVTAALHDGVATLAGQMGSTVAGWRWDTVHRAVFPHQGLDTVPGLHWLLSRSIPNRGDWSSVNVGAVDVTRPFEQTEIPGYRQIIDLSTANDNRFLASVGQGGHFLSPHYDDLLQKWHDVKHLPMRMDRAAIESHATGRLRLVPPTPSR
;
A
#
# COMPACT_ATOMS: atom_id res chain seq x y z
N MET A 1 4.14 -49.46 40.70
CA MET A 1 4.56 -48.62 39.53
C MET A 1 3.39 -47.85 38.90
N ARG A 2 2.25 -48.45 38.50
CA ARG A 2 1.12 -47.76 37.82
C ARG A 2 0.51 -46.61 38.64
N ARG A 3 0.33 -46.76 39.99
CA ARG A 3 -0.20 -45.71 40.87
C ARG A 3 0.79 -44.51 41.10
N ILE A 4 2.08 -44.77 41.02
CA ILE A 4 3.12 -43.69 41.12
C ILE A 4 3.17 -42.92 39.81
N ALA A 5 3.13 -43.61 38.69
CA ALA A 5 3.06 -42.96 37.37
C ALA A 5 1.78 -42.09 37.21
N VAL A 6 0.62 -42.55 37.68
CA VAL A 6 -0.63 -41.79 37.62
C VAL A 6 -0.54 -40.52 38.52
N LYS A 7 0.04 -40.64 39.74
CA LYS A 7 0.27 -39.48 40.64
C LYS A 7 1.26 -38.48 40.03
N GLY A 8 2.31 -38.95 39.35
CA GLY A 8 3.26 -38.12 38.62
C GLY A 8 2.61 -37.37 37.46
N VAL A 9 1.77 -38.03 36.66
CA VAL A 9 1.02 -37.37 35.58
C VAL A 9 0.02 -36.31 36.11
N ILE A 10 -0.70 -36.63 37.20
CA ILE A 10 -1.62 -35.68 37.83
C ILE A 10 -0.85 -34.48 38.38
N GLY A 11 0.31 -34.71 39.01
CA GLY A 11 1.17 -33.62 39.50
C GLY A 11 1.67 -32.74 38.36
N LEU A 12 2.09 -33.32 37.24
CA LEU A 12 2.53 -32.58 36.07
C LEU A 12 1.38 -31.75 35.45
N ILE A 13 0.20 -32.34 35.31
CA ILE A 13 -0.99 -31.62 34.82
C ILE A 13 -1.33 -30.45 35.74
N ALA A 14 -1.31 -30.65 37.06
CA ALA A 14 -1.56 -29.57 38.01
C ALA A 14 -0.54 -28.43 37.92
N VAL A 15 0.75 -28.73 37.77
CA VAL A 15 1.81 -27.73 37.57
C VAL A 15 1.62 -26.97 36.25
N VAL A 16 1.33 -27.67 35.16
CA VAL A 16 1.07 -27.06 33.84
C VAL A 16 -0.16 -26.18 33.93
N THR A 17 -1.26 -26.64 34.55
CA THR A 17 -2.47 -25.86 34.73
C THR A 17 -2.22 -24.58 35.54
N LEU A 18 -1.47 -24.66 36.65
CA LEU A 18 -1.09 -23.49 37.45
C LEU A 18 -0.19 -22.53 36.67
N ALA A 19 0.75 -23.03 35.90
CA ALA A 19 1.62 -22.21 35.03
C ALA A 19 0.81 -21.48 33.96
N VAL A 20 -0.12 -22.18 33.29
CA VAL A 20 -1.02 -21.58 32.27
C VAL A 20 -1.93 -20.54 32.94
N ALA A 21 -2.56 -20.84 34.06
CA ALA A 21 -3.40 -19.90 34.79
C ALA A 21 -2.61 -18.66 35.26
N GLY A 22 -1.40 -18.87 35.77
CA GLY A 22 -0.51 -17.78 36.15
C GLY A 22 -0.08 -16.91 34.98
N GLY A 23 0.24 -17.54 33.86
CA GLY A 23 0.56 -16.85 32.59
C GLY A 23 -0.63 -16.04 32.08
N TYR A 24 -1.84 -16.63 32.12
CA TYR A 24 -3.05 -15.92 31.71
C TYR A 24 -3.33 -14.69 32.59
N VAL A 25 -3.28 -14.82 33.91
CA VAL A 25 -3.44 -13.69 34.85
C VAL A 25 -2.35 -12.64 34.65
N PHE A 26 -1.12 -13.04 34.31
CA PHE A 26 -0.03 -12.12 33.98
C PHE A 26 -0.35 -11.31 32.72
N LEU A 27 -0.82 -11.97 31.65
CA LEU A 27 -1.18 -11.33 30.40
C LEU A 27 -2.38 -10.39 30.52
N LEU A 28 -3.34 -10.71 31.40
CA LEU A 28 -4.48 -9.80 31.66
C LEU A 28 -4.06 -8.44 32.22
N ARG A 29 -2.86 -8.33 32.84
CA ARG A 29 -2.36 -7.07 33.41
C ARG A 29 -1.96 -6.05 32.36
N SER A 30 -1.70 -6.50 31.12
CA SER A 30 -1.33 -5.65 29.99
C SER A 30 -2.53 -5.22 29.14
N LEU A 31 -3.76 -5.67 29.48
CA LEU A 31 -4.95 -5.16 28.84
C LEU A 31 -5.18 -3.68 29.18
N PRO A 32 -5.62 -2.86 28.19
CA PRO A 32 -5.82 -1.43 28.39
C PRO A 32 -6.93 -1.13 29.42
N THR A 33 -6.69 -0.13 30.27
CA THR A 33 -7.72 0.43 31.15
C THR A 33 -8.59 1.41 30.36
N ILE A 34 -9.83 1.06 30.08
CA ILE A 34 -10.77 1.84 29.23
C ILE A 34 -11.80 2.63 30.05
N ALA A 35 -11.74 2.60 31.37
CA ALA A 35 -12.68 3.29 32.26
C ALA A 35 -11.97 3.84 33.50
N GLY A 36 -12.57 4.88 34.11
CA GLY A 36 -12.06 5.53 35.31
C GLY A 36 -11.34 6.85 35.01
N THR A 37 -10.48 7.29 35.95
CA THR A 37 -9.73 8.55 35.83
C THR A 37 -8.24 8.25 35.99
N ILE A 38 -7.41 8.82 35.10
CA ILE A 38 -5.96 8.73 35.16
C ILE A 38 -5.38 10.15 35.20
N GLU A 39 -4.50 10.42 36.17
CA GLU A 39 -3.72 11.64 36.17
C GLU A 39 -2.52 11.50 35.24
N VAL A 40 -2.37 12.48 34.32
CA VAL A 40 -1.27 12.52 33.34
C VAL A 40 -0.70 13.93 33.22
N PRO A 41 0.61 14.10 33.14
CA PRO A 41 1.23 15.40 33.00
C PRO A 41 1.03 16.02 31.62
N GLY A 42 1.13 17.34 31.52
CA GLY A 42 1.19 18.05 30.23
C GLY A 42 -0.16 18.42 29.62
N LEU A 43 -1.29 18.11 30.26
CA LEU A 43 -2.61 18.53 29.83
C LEU A 43 -2.92 19.96 30.25
N SER A 44 -3.58 20.71 29.40
CA SER A 44 -4.17 22.02 29.76
C SER A 44 -5.56 21.90 30.39
N GLY A 45 -6.29 20.85 30.10
CA GLY A 45 -7.61 20.53 30.63
C GLY A 45 -7.89 19.03 30.64
N ALA A 46 -9.01 18.64 31.22
CA ALA A 46 -9.42 17.23 31.21
C ALA A 46 -9.82 16.77 29.81
N ILE A 47 -9.53 15.51 29.48
CA ILE A 47 -9.93 14.83 28.26
C ILE A 47 -10.88 13.70 28.62
N ASP A 48 -12.08 13.66 28.03
CA ASP A 48 -12.99 12.51 28.12
C ASP A 48 -12.80 11.62 26.88
N ILE A 49 -12.42 10.37 27.08
CA ILE A 49 -12.28 9.35 26.03
C ILE A 49 -13.44 8.36 26.21
N ILE A 50 -14.37 8.39 25.28
CA ILE A 50 -15.54 7.52 25.29
C ILE A 50 -15.33 6.46 24.19
N ARG A 51 -15.37 5.18 24.55
CA ARG A 51 -15.31 4.08 23.59
C ARG A 51 -16.71 3.54 23.34
N ASP A 52 -17.08 3.39 22.09
CA ASP A 52 -18.33 2.75 21.68
C ASP A 52 -18.23 1.20 21.71
N ALA A 53 -19.28 0.52 21.24
CA ALA A 53 -19.36 -0.94 21.23
C ALA A 53 -18.31 -1.62 20.32
N ASP A 54 -17.78 -0.90 19.34
CA ASP A 54 -16.74 -1.37 18.41
C ASP A 54 -15.34 -0.88 18.84
N ALA A 55 -15.22 -0.38 20.07
CA ALA A 55 -14.03 0.17 20.70
C ALA A 55 -13.44 1.41 19.99
N VAL A 56 -14.20 2.08 19.16
CA VAL A 56 -13.76 3.34 18.55
C VAL A 56 -13.66 4.41 19.65
N PRO A 57 -12.50 5.04 19.86
CA PRO A 57 -12.35 6.11 20.84
C PRO A 57 -12.86 7.43 20.27
N HIS A 58 -13.73 8.07 21.01
CA HIS A 58 -14.20 9.43 20.80
C HIS A 58 -13.55 10.33 21.86
N ILE A 59 -12.67 11.23 21.42
CA ILE A 59 -11.80 12.04 22.28
C ILE A 59 -12.39 13.45 22.37
N PHE A 60 -12.90 13.81 23.54
CA PHE A 60 -13.48 15.13 23.84
C PHE A 60 -12.49 15.93 24.68
N ALA A 61 -11.96 17.00 24.13
CA ALA A 61 -10.97 17.86 24.77
C ALA A 61 -11.39 19.34 24.74
N SER A 62 -10.71 20.17 25.52
CA SER A 62 -10.95 21.62 25.54
C SER A 62 -10.15 22.34 24.45
N THR A 63 -9.01 21.78 24.05
CA THR A 63 -8.12 22.35 23.02
C THR A 63 -7.73 21.30 22.00
N LYS A 64 -7.37 21.74 20.77
CA LYS A 64 -6.85 20.87 19.71
C LYS A 64 -5.61 20.09 20.17
N LEU A 65 -4.73 20.75 20.95
CA LEU A 65 -3.51 20.09 21.45
C LEU A 65 -3.85 18.99 22.46
N ASP A 66 -4.81 19.21 23.37
CA ASP A 66 -5.28 18.15 24.28
C ASP A 66 -5.94 17.01 23.48
N ALA A 67 -6.65 17.29 22.38
CA ALA A 67 -7.21 16.23 21.53
C ALA A 67 -6.12 15.40 20.85
N MET A 68 -5.04 16.03 20.37
CA MET A 68 -3.86 15.34 19.82
C MET A 68 -3.14 14.52 20.90
N TYR A 69 -3.02 15.04 22.10
CA TYR A 69 -2.52 14.28 23.25
C TYR A 69 -3.37 13.03 23.51
N GLY A 70 -4.70 13.19 23.52
CA GLY A 70 -5.64 12.09 23.68
C GLY A 70 -5.47 11.01 22.61
N LEU A 71 -5.27 11.41 21.34
CA LEU A 71 -5.00 10.48 20.24
C LEU A 71 -3.70 9.72 20.45
N GLY A 72 -2.63 10.42 20.84
CA GLY A 72 -1.34 9.78 21.14
C GLY A 72 -1.46 8.77 22.29
N PHE A 73 -2.22 9.11 23.33
CA PHE A 73 -2.49 8.22 24.46
C PHE A 73 -3.25 6.94 24.03
N VAL A 74 -4.32 7.05 23.26
CA VAL A 74 -5.10 5.87 22.83
C VAL A 74 -4.37 5.03 21.79
N HIS A 75 -3.57 5.64 20.90
CA HIS A 75 -2.71 4.89 20.00
C HIS A 75 -1.71 4.02 20.77
N ALA A 76 -1.03 4.61 21.77
CA ALA A 76 -0.11 3.85 22.62
C ALA A 76 -0.85 2.81 23.46
N GLN A 77 -2.03 3.14 23.98
CA GLN A 77 -2.85 2.24 24.79
C GLN A 77 -3.24 0.97 24.03
N ASP A 78 -3.62 1.09 22.75
CA ASP A 78 -4.13 -0.03 21.98
C ASP A 78 -3.10 -0.65 21.02
N ARG A 79 -2.07 0.10 20.61
CA ARG A 79 -1.22 -0.25 19.47
C ARG A 79 0.30 -0.08 19.74
N LEU A 80 0.73 0.00 21.00
CA LEU A 80 2.12 0.33 21.34
C LEU A 80 3.15 -0.61 20.69
N TRP A 81 2.87 -1.91 20.62
CA TRP A 81 3.77 -2.84 19.93
C TRP A 81 3.90 -2.52 18.44
N GLN A 82 2.77 -2.30 17.77
CA GLN A 82 2.75 -1.92 16.35
C GLN A 82 3.55 -0.63 16.10
N MET A 83 3.34 0.39 16.92
CA MET A 83 4.07 1.66 16.86
C MET A 83 5.56 1.47 17.06
N GLU A 84 5.96 0.68 18.04
CA GLU A 84 7.37 0.38 18.32
C GLU A 84 8.04 -0.39 17.19
N PHE A 85 7.36 -1.39 16.62
CA PHE A 85 7.88 -2.13 15.48
C PHE A 85 8.09 -1.23 14.27
N GLN A 86 7.10 -0.42 13.92
CA GLN A 86 7.14 0.55 12.82
C GLN A 86 8.25 1.59 12.99
N ARG A 87 8.39 2.15 14.21
CA ARG A 87 9.48 3.06 14.55
C ARG A 87 10.85 2.43 14.31
N ARG A 88 11.04 1.17 14.74
CA ARG A 88 12.31 0.46 14.57
C ARG A 88 12.61 0.18 13.10
N VAL A 89 11.60 -0.18 12.31
CA VAL A 89 11.76 -0.28 10.85
C VAL A 89 12.21 1.06 10.28
N GLY A 90 11.48 2.14 10.54
CA GLY A 90 11.78 3.47 10.00
C GLY A 90 13.18 4.00 10.38
N HIS A 91 13.73 3.58 11.49
CA HIS A 91 15.09 3.97 11.91
C HIS A 91 16.17 2.93 11.60
N GLY A 92 15.83 1.75 11.04
CA GLY A 92 16.78 0.66 10.85
C GLY A 92 17.37 0.17 12.18
N ARG A 93 16.50 -0.15 13.16
CA ARG A 93 16.84 -0.52 14.54
C ARG A 93 16.23 -1.85 14.98
N LEU A 94 15.85 -2.68 14.04
CA LEU A 94 15.24 -3.99 14.34
C LEU A 94 16.20 -4.93 15.04
N SER A 95 17.49 -4.89 14.68
CA SER A 95 18.53 -5.75 15.27
C SER A 95 18.76 -5.53 16.74
N GLU A 96 18.38 -4.37 17.28
CA GLU A 96 18.39 -4.11 18.72
C GLU A 96 17.44 -5.06 19.50
N VAL A 97 16.44 -5.62 18.83
CA VAL A 97 15.42 -6.50 19.40
C VAL A 97 15.53 -7.93 18.87
N PHE A 98 15.75 -8.09 17.56
CA PHE A 98 15.74 -9.39 16.88
C PHE A 98 17.16 -9.96 16.62
N GLY A 99 18.22 -9.23 16.98
CA GLY A 99 19.61 -9.65 16.76
C GLY A 99 19.99 -9.72 15.28
N ASP A 100 20.88 -10.66 14.93
CA ASP A 100 21.38 -10.83 13.56
C ASP A 100 20.30 -11.13 12.53
N ALA A 101 19.14 -11.63 12.95
CA ALA A 101 18.06 -12.02 12.04
C ALA A 101 17.53 -10.86 11.18
N THR A 102 17.73 -9.61 11.62
CA THR A 102 17.25 -8.39 10.94
C THR A 102 18.38 -7.42 10.57
N LEU A 103 19.64 -7.88 10.65
CA LEU A 103 20.80 -7.02 10.38
C LEU A 103 20.87 -6.55 8.90
N ARG A 104 20.41 -7.38 7.98
CA ARG A 104 20.39 -7.06 6.56
C ARG A 104 19.41 -5.94 6.24
N GLU A 105 18.24 -6.01 6.84
CA GLU A 105 17.18 -5.03 6.74
C GLU A 105 17.65 -3.69 7.33
N ASP A 106 18.20 -3.71 8.54
CA ASP A 106 18.72 -2.50 9.19
C ASP A 106 19.83 -1.85 8.37
N ARG A 107 20.74 -2.65 7.79
CA ARG A 107 21.80 -2.12 6.91
C ARG A 107 21.20 -1.41 5.69
N PHE A 108 20.20 -2.01 5.04
CA PHE A 108 19.53 -1.41 3.88
C PHE A 108 18.81 -0.11 4.27
N LEU A 109 17.98 -0.14 5.32
CA LEU A 109 17.24 1.00 5.82
C LEU A 109 18.14 2.16 6.25
N ARG A 110 19.27 1.86 6.91
CA ARG A 110 20.31 2.84 7.27
C ARG A 110 21.01 3.40 6.05
N THR A 111 21.25 2.58 5.03
CA THR A 111 21.86 3.03 3.78
C THR A 111 20.94 4.00 3.05
N VAL A 112 19.69 3.65 2.83
CA VAL A 112 18.68 4.56 2.25
C VAL A 112 18.54 5.83 3.11
N GLY A 113 18.46 5.68 4.43
CA GLY A 113 18.56 6.82 5.36
C GLY A 113 17.23 7.37 5.83
N PHE A 114 16.18 6.57 5.93
CA PHE A 114 14.87 7.02 6.42
C PHE A 114 14.93 7.79 7.74
N GLY A 115 15.64 7.27 8.74
CA GLY A 115 15.80 7.94 10.04
C GLY A 115 16.58 9.25 9.97
N ARG A 116 17.51 9.41 9.00
CA ARG A 116 18.20 10.68 8.74
C ARG A 116 17.27 11.71 8.11
N ALA A 117 16.56 11.30 7.05
CA ALA A 117 15.56 12.13 6.39
C ALA A 117 14.42 12.54 7.33
N ALA A 118 13.98 11.63 8.22
CA ALA A 118 12.98 11.93 9.24
C ALA A 118 13.45 13.03 10.23
N ARG A 119 14.69 12.95 10.70
CA ARG A 119 15.27 14.00 11.56
C ARG A 119 15.41 15.33 10.83
N ALA A 120 15.94 15.31 9.59
CA ALA A 120 16.06 16.53 8.79
C ALA A 120 14.71 17.17 8.53
N ALA A 121 13.70 16.39 8.10
CA ALA A 121 12.34 16.91 7.92
C ALA A 121 11.76 17.49 9.21
N TRP A 122 11.95 16.81 10.36
CA TRP A 122 11.54 17.36 11.66
C TRP A 122 12.19 18.73 11.95
N ASP A 123 13.49 18.84 11.72
CA ASP A 123 14.23 20.09 11.98
C ASP A 123 13.80 21.26 11.08
N HIS A 124 13.22 20.97 9.90
CA HIS A 124 12.68 21.96 8.97
C HIS A 124 11.18 22.26 9.16
N LEU A 125 10.46 21.50 10.03
CA LEU A 125 9.05 21.80 10.30
C LEU A 125 8.88 23.15 10.99
N PRO A 126 7.88 23.95 10.57
CA PRO A 126 7.55 25.18 11.26
C PRO A 126 7.01 24.92 12.68
N PRO A 127 7.20 25.86 13.64
CA PRO A 127 6.80 25.64 15.04
C PRO A 127 5.32 25.33 15.24
N ASP A 128 4.43 25.90 14.45
CA ASP A 128 2.98 25.67 14.48
C ASP A 128 2.61 24.25 14.06
N ALA A 129 3.37 23.62 13.17
CA ALA A 129 3.19 22.24 12.81
C ALA A 129 3.80 21.26 13.83
N ARG A 130 4.90 21.68 14.53
CA ARG A 130 5.50 20.83 15.59
C ARG A 130 4.60 20.69 16.82
N GLN A 131 3.92 21.75 17.23
CA GLN A 131 3.08 21.74 18.44
C GLN A 131 2.05 20.59 18.49
N PRO A 132 1.25 20.33 17.45
CA PRO A 132 0.33 19.19 17.44
C PRO A 132 1.05 17.84 17.53
N ILE A 133 2.23 17.71 16.89
CA ILE A 133 3.04 16.49 16.92
C ILE A 133 3.62 16.29 18.32
N ASP A 134 4.15 17.35 18.95
CA ASP A 134 4.68 17.31 20.32
C ASP A 134 3.58 16.94 21.33
N ALA A 135 2.38 17.47 21.17
CA ALA A 135 1.24 17.11 22.01
C ALA A 135 0.85 15.63 21.85
N TYR A 136 0.81 15.13 20.64
CA TYR A 136 0.58 13.71 20.35
C TYR A 136 1.67 12.83 21.01
N VAL A 137 2.93 13.17 20.81
CA VAL A 137 4.09 12.48 21.39
C VAL A 137 4.03 12.49 22.92
N ALA A 138 3.61 13.61 23.54
CA ALA A 138 3.42 13.70 24.98
C ALA A 138 2.34 12.71 25.47
N GLY A 139 1.24 12.53 24.72
CA GLY A 139 0.22 11.52 25.01
C GLY A 139 0.75 10.08 24.92
N VAL A 140 1.52 9.76 23.88
CA VAL A 140 2.20 8.47 23.75
C VAL A 140 3.12 8.22 24.95
N ASN A 141 3.94 9.19 25.31
CA ASN A 141 4.89 9.10 26.40
C ASN A 141 4.24 9.02 27.78
N ALA A 142 3.09 9.65 27.97
CA ALA A 142 2.32 9.53 29.20
C ALA A 142 1.84 8.08 29.41
N PHE A 143 1.36 7.43 28.35
CA PHE A 143 1.01 6.00 28.43
C PHE A 143 2.23 5.12 28.72
N ILE A 144 3.35 5.31 28.02
CA ILE A 144 4.59 4.56 28.25
C ILE A 144 5.08 4.73 29.67
N ALA A 145 5.06 5.95 30.21
CA ALA A 145 5.52 6.23 31.59
C ALA A 145 4.66 5.56 32.66
N ALA A 146 3.34 5.49 32.44
CA ALA A 146 2.38 4.89 33.35
C ALA A 146 2.39 3.35 33.33
N ASN A 147 2.91 2.75 32.24
CA ASN A 147 2.87 1.32 32.01
C ASN A 147 4.27 0.76 31.82
N ARG A 148 4.75 -0.03 32.79
CA ARG A 148 6.07 -0.66 32.79
C ARG A 148 5.97 -2.14 33.09
N GLY A 149 6.97 -2.92 32.63
CA GLY A 149 7.09 -4.36 32.92
C GLY A 149 5.84 -5.13 32.43
N SER A 150 5.14 -5.80 33.38
CA SER A 150 3.96 -6.62 33.06
C SER A 150 2.72 -5.88 32.61
N ARG A 151 2.73 -4.54 32.56
CA ARG A 151 1.65 -3.73 32.05
C ARG A 151 1.85 -3.35 30.56
N LEU A 152 3.05 -3.60 30.03
CA LEU A 152 3.33 -3.45 28.60
C LEU A 152 2.68 -4.60 27.80
N PRO A 153 2.38 -4.40 26.50
CA PRO A 153 1.97 -5.47 25.61
C PRO A 153 2.89 -6.70 25.70
N PRO A 154 2.35 -7.93 25.53
CA PRO A 154 3.08 -9.17 25.76
C PRO A 154 4.39 -9.31 24.97
N GLU A 155 4.44 -8.71 23.78
CA GLU A 155 5.60 -8.72 22.87
C GLU A 155 6.85 -8.14 23.55
N PHE A 156 6.71 -7.09 24.37
CA PHE A 156 7.82 -6.51 25.11
C PHE A 156 8.42 -7.47 26.14
N THR A 157 7.53 -8.20 26.83
CA THR A 157 7.97 -9.24 27.79
C THR A 157 8.65 -10.40 27.08
N LEU A 158 8.05 -10.88 25.96
CA LEU A 158 8.59 -11.98 25.16
C LEU A 158 9.97 -11.62 24.59
N LEU A 159 10.09 -10.43 24.04
CA LEU A 159 11.31 -9.94 23.41
C LEU A 159 12.29 -9.30 24.42
N ARG A 160 11.92 -9.18 25.70
CA ARG A 160 12.75 -8.72 26.82
C ARG A 160 13.38 -7.35 26.61
N PHE A 161 12.55 -6.36 26.32
CA PHE A 161 12.96 -4.96 26.29
C PHE A 161 11.78 -4.06 26.67
N GLU A 162 12.06 -2.78 26.95
CA GLU A 162 11.05 -1.76 27.20
C GLU A 162 11.11 -0.69 26.10
N PRO A 163 9.96 -0.07 25.75
CA PRO A 163 9.93 0.99 24.74
C PRO A 163 10.66 2.24 25.29
N GLU A 164 11.42 2.86 24.41
CA GLU A 164 11.99 4.19 24.65
C GLU A 164 10.91 5.27 24.51
N PRO A 165 11.07 6.45 25.11
CA PRO A 165 10.20 7.58 24.84
C PRO A 165 10.14 7.91 23.34
N TRP A 166 8.98 8.29 22.88
CA TRP A 166 8.76 8.78 21.50
C TRP A 166 9.19 10.22 21.35
N SER A 167 9.50 10.61 20.10
CA SER A 167 9.91 11.95 19.70
C SER A 167 9.29 12.32 18.35
N GLY A 168 9.34 13.59 17.96
CA GLY A 168 8.86 14.04 16.65
C GLY A 168 9.51 13.31 15.46
N PRO A 169 10.84 13.08 15.44
CA PRO A 169 11.49 12.26 14.42
C PRO A 169 10.92 10.84 14.27
N ASP A 170 10.36 10.22 15.31
CA ASP A 170 9.74 8.89 15.22
C ASP A 170 8.43 8.95 14.43
N VAL A 171 7.65 10.02 14.59
CA VAL A 171 6.46 10.29 13.76
C VAL A 171 6.86 10.47 12.30
N MET A 172 7.90 11.29 12.04
CA MET A 172 8.38 11.52 10.67
C MET A 172 8.94 10.24 10.03
N ALA A 173 9.61 9.38 10.79
CA ALA A 173 10.13 8.11 10.28
C ALA A 173 9.00 7.20 9.80
N TRP A 174 7.86 7.19 10.50
CA TRP A 174 6.70 6.44 10.06
C TRP A 174 6.05 7.03 8.79
N VAL A 175 5.98 8.35 8.66
CA VAL A 175 5.53 8.99 7.41
C VAL A 175 6.41 8.59 6.23
N LYS A 176 7.75 8.54 6.41
CA LYS A 176 8.68 8.08 5.37
C LYS A 176 8.45 6.61 5.00
N MET A 177 8.15 5.75 5.98
CA MET A 177 7.87 4.34 5.71
C MET A 177 6.57 4.15 4.94
N MET A 178 5.53 4.92 5.23
CA MET A 178 4.29 4.92 4.44
C MET A 178 4.54 5.42 3.01
N ALA A 179 5.39 6.45 2.85
CA ALA A 179 5.81 6.90 1.54
C ALA A 179 6.55 5.81 0.76
N TRP A 180 7.43 5.05 1.41
CA TRP A 180 8.14 3.92 0.81
C TRP A 180 7.18 2.82 0.32
N ASP A 181 6.19 2.48 1.15
CA ASP A 181 5.19 1.46 0.78
C ASP A 181 4.38 1.84 -0.46
N LEU A 182 4.27 3.14 -0.76
CA LEU A 182 3.42 3.68 -1.81
C LEU A 182 4.18 4.29 -3.01
N SER A 183 5.53 4.32 -3.01
CA SER A 183 6.33 4.98 -4.06
C SER A 183 7.23 4.06 -4.88
N ALA A 184 7.48 2.84 -4.47
CA ALA A 184 8.61 1.97 -4.86
C ALA A 184 8.75 1.65 -6.36
N ASN A 185 8.95 2.64 -7.23
CA ASN A 185 9.19 2.39 -8.65
C ASN A 185 10.65 2.02 -9.00
N TYR A 186 11.63 2.21 -8.10
CA TYR A 186 13.00 1.75 -8.30
C TYR A 186 13.09 0.24 -8.63
N ALA A 187 12.21 -0.58 -8.06
CA ALA A 187 12.16 -2.01 -8.33
C ALA A 187 11.75 -2.33 -9.77
N HIS A 188 10.98 -1.44 -10.41
CA HIS A 188 10.58 -1.56 -11.81
C HIS A 188 11.75 -1.24 -12.75
N GLU A 189 12.59 -0.25 -12.42
CA GLU A 189 13.82 0.04 -13.17
C GLU A 189 14.75 -1.17 -13.18
N LEU A 190 14.96 -1.81 -12.01
CA LEU A 190 15.77 -3.01 -11.88
C LEU A 190 15.21 -4.18 -12.68
N LEU A 191 13.89 -4.37 -12.62
CA LEU A 191 13.21 -5.43 -13.37
C LEU A 191 13.35 -5.22 -14.89
N ARG A 192 13.09 -4.00 -15.38
CA ARG A 192 13.26 -3.66 -16.81
C ARG A 192 14.66 -3.93 -17.30
N ARG A 193 15.66 -3.51 -16.55
CA ARG A 193 17.07 -3.78 -16.87
C ARG A 193 17.35 -5.27 -16.91
N ASP A 194 16.90 -6.05 -15.96
CA ASP A 194 17.14 -7.48 -15.90
C ASP A 194 16.41 -8.23 -17.04
N ILE A 195 15.19 -7.81 -17.39
CA ILE A 195 14.49 -8.32 -18.58
C ILE A 195 15.27 -7.94 -19.84
N ALA A 196 15.74 -6.68 -19.97
CA ALA A 196 16.53 -6.23 -21.11
C ALA A 196 17.81 -7.07 -21.28
N ALA A 197 18.49 -7.41 -20.19
CA ALA A 197 19.67 -8.27 -20.20
C ALA A 197 19.39 -9.70 -20.69
N ARG A 198 18.16 -10.20 -20.54
CA ARG A 198 17.76 -11.57 -20.91
C ARG A 198 17.19 -11.65 -22.32
N VAL A 199 16.33 -10.74 -22.69
CA VAL A 199 15.50 -10.83 -23.92
C VAL A 199 15.61 -9.59 -24.82
N GLY A 200 16.49 -8.63 -24.48
CA GLY A 200 16.67 -7.37 -25.22
C GLY A 200 15.54 -6.37 -25.02
N MET A 201 15.71 -5.14 -25.52
CA MET A 201 14.72 -4.06 -25.38
C MET A 201 13.40 -4.35 -26.08
N GLU A 202 13.41 -5.03 -27.24
CA GLU A 202 12.17 -5.47 -27.88
C GLU A 202 11.36 -6.41 -26.99
N GLY A 203 12.06 -7.31 -26.25
CA GLY A 203 11.40 -8.16 -25.25
C GLY A 203 10.85 -7.36 -24.08
N VAL A 204 11.55 -6.32 -23.61
CA VAL A 204 11.03 -5.40 -22.58
C VAL A 204 9.75 -4.75 -23.04
N ASN A 205 9.72 -4.19 -24.25
CA ASN A 205 8.55 -3.50 -24.81
C ASN A 205 7.33 -4.43 -24.98
N GLU A 206 7.59 -5.72 -25.28
CA GLU A 206 6.51 -6.72 -25.41
C GLU A 206 6.00 -7.18 -24.03
N LEU A 207 6.89 -7.41 -23.04
CA LEU A 207 6.54 -7.90 -21.71
C LEU A 207 6.00 -6.82 -20.78
N LEU A 208 6.41 -5.57 -20.97
CA LEU A 208 6.02 -4.43 -20.15
C LEU A 208 5.34 -3.36 -21.01
N PRO A 209 4.21 -3.71 -21.67
CA PRO A 209 3.53 -2.78 -22.56
C PRO A 209 2.97 -1.58 -21.80
N PRO A 210 2.91 -0.41 -22.45
CA PRO A 210 2.41 0.81 -21.83
C PRO A 210 0.93 0.71 -21.44
N TYR A 211 0.46 1.68 -20.64
CA TYR A 211 -0.95 1.83 -20.34
C TYR A 211 -1.74 2.02 -21.65
N PRO A 212 -2.92 1.37 -21.83
CA PRO A 212 -3.70 1.50 -23.06
C PRO A 212 -3.97 2.97 -23.43
N ALA A 213 -3.71 3.33 -24.68
CA ALA A 213 -3.89 4.71 -25.15
C ALA A 213 -5.34 5.21 -25.01
N ASP A 214 -6.30 4.30 -25.21
CA ASP A 214 -7.75 4.50 -25.03
C ASP A 214 -8.24 4.14 -23.61
N GLY A 215 -7.33 3.78 -22.72
CA GLY A 215 -7.63 3.43 -21.33
C GLY A 215 -8.23 4.62 -20.56
N LEU A 216 -9.22 4.33 -19.71
CA LEU A 216 -9.89 5.34 -18.89
C LEU A 216 -8.86 6.09 -18.03
N ASN A 217 -8.79 7.39 -18.15
CA ASN A 217 -8.02 8.24 -17.22
C ASN A 217 -8.98 9.10 -16.38
N ILE A 218 -8.48 9.58 -15.24
CA ILE A 218 -9.32 10.29 -14.27
C ILE A 218 -9.91 11.55 -14.87
N LEU A 219 -9.08 12.43 -15.46
CA LEU A 219 -9.55 13.73 -15.97
C LEU A 219 -10.45 13.64 -17.20
N SER A 220 -10.24 12.69 -18.11
CA SER A 220 -11.11 12.56 -19.29
C SER A 220 -12.45 11.88 -18.99
N GLY A 221 -12.59 11.22 -17.84
CA GLY A 221 -13.86 10.67 -17.37
C GLY A 221 -14.90 11.74 -17.00
N PHE A 222 -14.52 13.03 -17.00
CA PHE A 222 -15.37 14.15 -16.58
C PHE A 222 -16.26 14.75 -17.69
N GLY A 223 -16.32 14.13 -18.85
CA GLY A 223 -17.26 14.54 -19.90
C GLY A 223 -18.73 14.41 -19.48
N PRO A 224 -19.66 15.20 -20.08
CA PRO A 224 -21.09 15.13 -19.74
C PRO A 224 -21.62 13.72 -19.94
N LEU A 225 -22.49 13.25 -19.06
CA LEU A 225 -23.18 11.99 -19.21
C LEU A 225 -23.92 11.97 -20.55
N PRO A 226 -23.66 11.02 -21.48
CA PRO A 226 -24.44 10.92 -22.68
C PRO A 226 -25.88 10.63 -22.29
N GLY A 227 -26.79 11.53 -22.61
CA GLY A 227 -28.21 11.25 -22.54
C GLY A 227 -28.51 10.03 -23.40
N GLN A 228 -28.88 8.93 -22.76
CA GLN A 228 -29.44 7.72 -23.37
C GLN A 228 -28.63 7.08 -24.50
N LEU A 229 -27.76 6.18 -24.17
CA LEU A 229 -27.46 5.01 -25.04
C LEU A 229 -26.96 3.85 -24.15
N LEU A 230 -27.90 3.09 -23.60
CA LEU A 230 -27.68 1.71 -23.16
C LEU A 230 -27.43 0.86 -24.42
N ARG A 231 -26.17 0.67 -24.80
CA ARG A 231 -25.76 -0.45 -25.64
C ARG A 231 -24.73 -1.27 -24.85
N PRO A 232 -24.87 -2.60 -24.84
CA PRO A 232 -23.82 -3.44 -24.28
C PRO A 232 -22.53 -3.18 -25.07
N VAL A 233 -21.45 -2.87 -24.35
CA VAL A 233 -20.12 -2.71 -24.94
C VAL A 233 -19.66 -4.09 -25.42
N VAL A 234 -19.90 -4.38 -26.69
CA VAL A 234 -19.13 -5.37 -27.42
C VAL A 234 -17.77 -4.73 -27.65
N GLY A 235 -16.71 -5.37 -27.17
CA GLY A 235 -15.36 -4.84 -27.20
C GLY A 235 -14.96 -4.27 -28.56
N PRO A 236 -14.16 -3.19 -28.60
CA PRO A 236 -13.79 -2.54 -29.83
C PRO A 236 -12.98 -3.48 -30.73
N ARG A 237 -13.43 -3.64 -31.96
CA ARG A 237 -12.61 -4.18 -33.03
C ARG A 237 -11.54 -3.17 -33.37
N LEU A 238 -10.27 -3.51 -33.10
CA LEU A 238 -9.14 -2.79 -33.67
C LEU A 238 -9.17 -2.96 -35.20
N SER A 239 -9.57 -1.94 -35.93
CA SER A 239 -9.39 -1.87 -37.38
C SER A 239 -8.05 -1.19 -37.67
N SER A 240 -7.14 -1.95 -38.26
CA SER A 240 -5.93 -1.45 -38.89
C SER A 240 -6.28 -0.55 -40.09
N GLY A 241 -5.68 0.65 -40.15
CA GLY A 241 -5.43 1.39 -41.35
C GLY A 241 -6.44 2.48 -41.72
N ALA A 242 -6.07 3.73 -41.51
CA ALA A 242 -6.47 4.85 -42.33
C ALA A 242 -5.31 5.84 -42.48
N LEU A 243 -4.79 5.95 -43.64
CA LEU A 243 -3.86 6.95 -44.17
C LEU A 243 -4.44 8.36 -44.03
N LEU A 244 -3.68 9.28 -43.47
CA LEU A 244 -3.98 10.71 -43.46
C LEU A 244 -3.43 11.35 -44.75
N SER A 245 -4.27 12.12 -45.44
CA SER A 245 -3.89 13.05 -46.49
C SER A 245 -3.55 14.43 -45.92
N PRO A 246 -2.58 15.14 -46.52
CA PRO A 246 -2.16 16.43 -46.02
C PRO A 246 -2.96 17.55 -46.71
N ASP A 247 -3.33 18.59 -45.93
CA ASP A 247 -3.41 20.01 -46.41
C ASP A 247 -4.10 20.90 -45.37
N THR A 248 -3.30 21.71 -44.71
CA THR A 248 -3.62 23.13 -44.38
C THR A 248 -2.45 23.83 -43.68
N PRO A 249 -2.22 25.12 -43.85
CA PRO A 249 -0.93 25.77 -43.63
C PRO A 249 -0.78 26.55 -42.35
N ASP A 250 0.49 26.65 -41.93
CA ASP A 250 1.15 27.68 -41.15
C ASP A 250 0.58 28.19 -39.81
N ALA A 251 1.18 27.72 -38.75
CA ALA A 251 1.34 28.47 -37.51
C ALA A 251 2.79 28.23 -36.92
N PRO A 252 3.39 29.17 -36.17
CA PRO A 252 4.82 29.29 -35.98
C PRO A 252 5.41 28.21 -35.07
N ASP A 253 6.61 27.80 -35.43
CA ASP A 253 7.45 26.84 -34.73
C ASP A 253 7.65 27.12 -33.22
N LEU A 254 6.92 26.43 -32.38
CA LEU A 254 7.32 26.03 -31.05
C LEU A 254 7.65 24.54 -31.15
N LYS A 255 8.91 24.17 -31.07
CA LYS A 255 9.35 22.80 -30.96
C LYS A 255 8.81 22.19 -29.65
N VAL A 256 7.59 21.72 -29.67
CA VAL A 256 7.05 20.80 -28.69
C VAL A 256 7.53 19.43 -29.08
N GLY A 257 8.34 18.80 -28.25
CA GLY A 257 8.76 17.41 -28.43
C GLY A 257 7.55 16.53 -28.63
N SER A 258 7.54 15.76 -29.69
CA SER A 258 6.46 14.80 -30.01
C SER A 258 6.25 13.85 -28.83
N THR A 259 5.01 13.72 -28.37
CA THR A 259 4.53 12.73 -27.41
C THR A 259 4.39 11.35 -28.04
N ASN A 260 5.37 10.93 -28.84
CA ASN A 260 5.59 9.52 -29.08
C ASN A 260 6.29 8.97 -27.84
N GLU A 261 5.71 7.99 -27.21
CA GLU A 261 6.41 7.21 -26.17
C GLU A 261 7.81 6.89 -26.72
N PRO A 262 8.88 7.23 -26.01
CA PRO A 262 10.22 7.05 -26.56
C PRO A 262 10.48 5.56 -26.72
N THR A 263 10.58 5.09 -27.94
CA THR A 263 11.32 3.87 -28.24
C THR A 263 12.77 4.19 -27.91
N TYR A 264 13.26 3.64 -26.81
CA TYR A 264 14.66 3.77 -26.42
C TYR A 264 15.52 3.04 -27.46
N GLU A 265 16.26 3.79 -28.27
CA GLU A 265 17.35 3.21 -29.06
C GLU A 265 18.64 3.27 -28.20
N PRO A 266 19.21 2.14 -27.79
CA PRO A 266 20.45 2.14 -27.06
C PRO A 266 21.61 2.45 -27.98
N THR A 267 22.35 3.54 -27.72
CA THR A 267 23.52 3.96 -28.49
C THR A 267 24.76 3.10 -28.28
N SER A 268 24.73 2.03 -27.47
CA SER A 268 25.79 1.01 -27.38
C SER A 268 25.31 -0.28 -26.69
N GLU A 269 25.26 -1.35 -27.47
CA GLU A 269 25.14 -2.70 -26.97
C GLU A 269 26.50 -3.25 -26.55
N PRO A 270 27.06 -3.37 -25.52
CA PRO A 270 27.53 -4.65 -24.99
C PRO A 270 27.63 -4.84 -23.46
N ALA A 271 27.28 -3.84 -22.66
CA ALA A 271 27.50 -3.90 -21.20
C ALA A 271 26.47 -4.71 -20.41
N TYR A 272 25.28 -5.01 -20.97
CA TYR A 272 24.20 -5.65 -20.22
C TYR A 272 24.28 -7.17 -20.15
N ARG A 273 25.04 -7.82 -21.04
CA ARG A 273 25.03 -9.29 -21.17
C ARG A 273 25.81 -10.07 -20.11
N THR A 274 26.61 -9.42 -19.26
CA THR A 274 27.50 -10.10 -18.30
C THR A 274 27.31 -9.65 -16.84
N ALA A 275 26.44 -8.71 -16.56
CA ALA A 275 26.19 -8.22 -15.21
C ALA A 275 25.25 -9.16 -14.43
N ALA A 276 25.53 -9.35 -13.13
CA ALA A 276 24.64 -10.06 -12.23
C ALA A 276 23.24 -9.42 -12.22
N SER A 277 22.19 -10.24 -12.14
CA SER A 277 20.81 -9.74 -12.05
C SER A 277 20.66 -8.90 -10.79
N TYR A 278 20.22 -7.65 -10.95
CA TYR A 278 19.97 -6.75 -9.83
C TYR A 278 18.80 -7.23 -8.98
N THR A 279 17.75 -7.72 -9.64
CA THR A 279 16.57 -8.30 -8.98
C THR A 279 16.98 -9.49 -8.12
N ASP A 280 17.87 -10.35 -8.63
CA ASP A 280 18.44 -11.46 -7.85
C ASP A 280 19.28 -10.97 -6.67
N ALA A 281 20.15 -9.99 -6.90
CA ALA A 281 21.02 -9.44 -5.87
C ALA A 281 20.20 -8.77 -4.76
N LEU A 282 19.21 -7.97 -5.11
CA LEU A 282 18.31 -7.31 -4.17
C LEU A 282 17.48 -8.33 -3.39
N ALA A 283 16.88 -9.32 -4.09
CA ALA A 283 16.08 -10.35 -3.46
C ALA A 283 16.89 -11.18 -2.45
N ARG A 284 18.14 -11.51 -2.77
CA ARG A 284 19.05 -12.20 -1.83
C ARG A 284 19.48 -11.31 -0.68
N SER A 285 19.79 -10.04 -0.95
CA SER A 285 20.24 -9.10 0.08
C SER A 285 19.18 -8.84 1.16
N LEU A 286 17.92 -8.89 0.78
CA LEU A 286 16.75 -8.66 1.65
C LEU A 286 15.96 -9.95 1.89
N SER A 287 16.58 -11.12 1.78
CA SER A 287 15.97 -12.42 2.09
C SER A 287 15.77 -12.58 3.59
N SER A 288 14.80 -11.84 4.14
CA SER A 288 14.39 -11.90 5.54
C SER A 288 13.63 -13.20 5.84
N THR A 289 13.79 -13.69 7.06
CA THR A 289 12.94 -14.73 7.63
C THR A 289 11.53 -14.22 7.95
N HIS A 290 11.34 -12.88 7.98
CA HIS A 290 10.06 -12.24 8.24
C HIS A 290 9.32 -11.85 6.95
N PRO A 291 8.26 -12.57 6.54
CA PRO A 291 7.55 -12.29 5.30
C PRO A 291 6.97 -10.87 5.22
N ALA A 292 6.46 -10.34 6.33
CA ALA A 292 5.93 -8.98 6.39
C ALA A 292 7.03 -7.93 6.14
N LEU A 293 8.22 -8.12 6.73
CA LEU A 293 9.37 -7.23 6.53
C LEU A 293 9.91 -7.32 5.10
N ARG A 294 10.00 -8.55 4.60
CA ARG A 294 10.42 -8.77 3.22
C ARG A 294 9.46 -8.09 2.23
N ARG A 295 8.15 -8.18 2.48
CA ARG A 295 7.13 -7.50 1.67
C ARG A 295 7.32 -5.99 1.71
N LEU A 296 7.48 -5.40 2.90
CA LEU A 296 7.69 -3.97 3.07
C LEU A 296 8.97 -3.47 2.38
N LEU A 297 10.06 -4.22 2.43
CA LEU A 297 11.36 -3.77 1.91
C LEU A 297 11.59 -4.07 0.44
N LEU A 298 11.11 -5.21 -0.06
CA LEU A 298 11.22 -5.59 -1.47
C LEU A 298 10.05 -5.11 -2.30
N GLY A 299 8.99 -4.74 -1.67
CA GLY A 299 7.69 -4.68 -2.27
C GLY A 299 6.80 -3.58 -1.81
N GLY A 300 7.33 -2.53 -1.23
CA GLY A 300 6.52 -1.33 -1.06
C GLY A 300 5.84 -1.01 -2.37
N GLY A 301 4.61 -0.63 -2.34
CA GLY A 301 3.69 -0.18 -3.39
C GLY A 301 3.91 -0.51 -4.85
N GLY A 302 5.11 -0.80 -5.24
CA GLY A 302 5.46 -1.06 -6.62
C GLY A 302 5.94 -2.49 -6.91
N ALA A 303 6.31 -3.29 -5.91
CA ALA A 303 6.89 -4.61 -6.14
C ALA A 303 5.84 -5.74 -6.19
N ILE A 304 4.63 -5.50 -5.67
CA ILE A 304 3.50 -6.43 -5.72
C ILE A 304 2.31 -5.66 -6.26
N GLU A 305 1.78 -6.09 -7.38
CA GLU A 305 0.55 -5.53 -7.91
C GLU A 305 -0.63 -6.00 -7.05
N GLY A 306 -1.50 -5.07 -6.70
CA GLY A 306 -2.60 -5.29 -5.77
C GLY A 306 -2.67 -4.22 -4.69
N LEU A 307 -1.52 -3.62 -4.34
CA LEU A 307 -1.51 -2.40 -3.54
C LEU A 307 -2.16 -1.28 -4.35
N GLY A 308 -3.28 -0.85 -3.89
CA GLY A 308 -4.06 0.12 -4.61
C GLY A 308 -5.12 0.74 -3.73
N SER A 309 -6.14 1.29 -4.33
CA SER A 309 -7.28 1.85 -3.60
C SER A 309 -8.41 2.09 -4.58
N ASN A 310 -9.63 2.18 -4.07
CA ASN A 310 -10.74 2.80 -4.80
C ASN A 310 -11.18 4.07 -4.08
N ASN A 311 -11.55 5.07 -4.83
CA ASN A 311 -12.20 6.26 -4.32
C ASN A 311 -13.17 6.81 -5.35
N TRP A 312 -14.38 7.10 -4.95
CA TRP A 312 -15.36 7.73 -5.83
C TRP A 312 -16.28 8.65 -5.04
N VAL A 313 -16.73 9.68 -5.72
CA VAL A 313 -17.68 10.66 -5.19
C VAL A 313 -18.71 11.00 -6.25
N VAL A 314 -19.92 11.26 -5.83
CA VAL A 314 -20.98 11.85 -6.65
C VAL A 314 -21.50 13.11 -5.99
N ASP A 315 -21.95 14.10 -6.77
CA ASP A 315 -22.63 15.27 -6.24
C ASP A 315 -24.10 14.99 -5.91
N GLY A 316 -24.77 15.99 -5.36
CA GLY A 316 -26.16 15.87 -4.93
C GLY A 316 -27.17 15.57 -6.04
N THR A 317 -26.82 15.76 -7.32
CA THR A 317 -27.74 15.48 -8.44
C THR A 317 -27.93 13.98 -8.67
N LEU A 318 -26.96 13.17 -8.25
CA LEU A 318 -26.99 11.71 -8.40
C LEU A 318 -27.41 10.98 -7.13
N THR A 319 -27.57 11.68 -5.99
CA THR A 319 -27.90 11.07 -4.70
C THR A 319 -29.37 11.20 -4.33
N ALA A 320 -29.84 10.35 -3.45
CA ALA A 320 -31.19 10.45 -2.87
C ALA A 320 -31.30 11.57 -1.83
N SER A 321 -30.19 11.92 -1.17
CA SER A 321 -30.14 12.97 -0.14
C SER A 321 -30.04 14.38 -0.71
N GLY A 322 -29.70 14.54 -1.99
CA GLY A 322 -29.42 15.84 -2.62
C GLY A 322 -28.09 16.46 -2.18
N LYS A 323 -27.23 15.72 -1.47
CA LYS A 323 -25.88 16.12 -1.03
C LYS A 323 -24.85 15.11 -1.53
N PRO A 324 -23.57 15.52 -1.61
CA PRO A 324 -22.53 14.61 -2.08
C PRO A 324 -22.41 13.35 -1.24
N LEU A 325 -22.07 12.25 -1.92
CA LEU A 325 -21.79 10.95 -1.33
C LEU A 325 -20.42 10.48 -1.78
N LEU A 326 -19.52 10.20 -0.83
CA LEU A 326 -18.14 9.80 -1.06
C LEU A 326 -17.88 8.42 -0.49
N ALA A 327 -17.17 7.55 -1.23
CA ALA A 327 -16.64 6.29 -0.73
C ALA A 327 -15.15 6.16 -1.02
N ASN A 328 -14.43 5.53 -0.09
CA ASN A 328 -13.02 5.20 -0.24
C ASN A 328 -12.71 3.87 0.44
N ASP A 329 -11.87 3.07 -0.19
CA ASP A 329 -11.32 1.83 0.35
C ASP A 329 -9.86 1.64 -0.11
N PRO A 330 -8.87 2.01 0.72
CA PRO A 330 -7.46 1.75 0.43
C PRO A 330 -7.16 0.25 0.53
N HIS A 331 -6.46 -0.28 -0.49
CA HIS A 331 -6.01 -1.67 -0.57
C HIS A 331 -4.54 -1.73 -0.23
N LEU A 332 -4.24 -2.24 0.95
CA LEU A 332 -2.89 -2.36 1.47
C LEU A 332 -2.64 -3.77 2.01
N GLY A 333 -1.39 -4.05 2.38
CA GLY A 333 -0.99 -5.35 2.88
C GLY A 333 -1.78 -5.79 4.11
N THR A 334 -2.10 -7.08 4.17
CA THR A 334 -2.77 -7.70 5.33
C THR A 334 -1.84 -7.78 6.52
N GLN A 335 -2.33 -7.42 7.68
CA GLN A 335 -1.62 -7.54 8.95
C GLN A 335 -2.58 -7.50 10.14
N ILE A 336 -2.15 -8.03 11.27
CA ILE A 336 -2.79 -7.84 12.56
C ILE A 336 -1.75 -7.36 13.59
N PRO A 337 -2.01 -6.27 14.35
CA PRO A 337 -3.16 -5.36 14.25
C PRO A 337 -3.29 -4.68 12.88
N SER A 338 -4.48 -4.20 12.52
CA SER A 338 -4.72 -3.44 11.30
C SER A 338 -3.78 -2.24 11.18
N LEU A 339 -3.39 -1.89 9.95
CA LEU A 339 -2.69 -0.64 9.70
C LEU A 339 -3.51 0.56 10.19
N TRP A 340 -4.81 0.52 9.95
CA TRP A 340 -5.75 1.58 10.27
C TRP A 340 -6.27 1.48 11.70
N TYR A 341 -6.44 2.64 12.33
CA TYR A 341 -7.08 2.80 13.63
C TYR A 341 -8.17 3.85 13.53
N LEU A 342 -9.41 3.48 13.87
CA LEU A 342 -10.55 4.37 13.79
C LEU A 342 -10.57 5.28 15.02
N ALA A 343 -10.71 6.60 14.82
CA ALA A 343 -10.74 7.56 15.91
C ALA A 343 -11.58 8.79 15.58
N HIS A 344 -12.14 9.39 16.61
CA HIS A 344 -12.84 10.68 16.58
C HIS A 344 -12.21 11.64 17.58
N MET A 345 -11.91 12.85 17.15
CA MET A 345 -11.35 13.93 17.98
C MET A 345 -12.20 15.18 17.88
N THR A 346 -12.55 15.79 19.01
CA THR A 346 -13.29 17.05 19.04
C THR A 346 -12.79 17.99 20.14
N ALA A 347 -12.63 19.27 19.79
CA ALA A 347 -12.26 20.35 20.69
C ALA A 347 -12.73 21.70 20.13
N GLY A 348 -13.84 22.24 20.61
CA GLY A 348 -14.42 23.46 20.05
C GLY A 348 -14.86 23.28 18.60
N ASP A 349 -14.23 24.05 17.69
CA ASP A 349 -14.48 23.95 16.24
C ASP A 349 -13.75 22.79 15.58
N PHE A 350 -12.72 22.25 16.21
CA PHE A 350 -12.02 21.07 15.74
C PHE A 350 -12.87 19.83 15.98
N ASP A 351 -13.25 19.14 14.92
CA ASP A 351 -14.11 17.96 14.99
C ASP A 351 -13.87 17.09 13.76
N VAL A 352 -13.15 15.99 13.93
CA VAL A 352 -12.67 15.14 12.84
C VAL A 352 -12.76 13.66 13.21
N ILE A 353 -13.25 12.84 12.27
CA ILE A 353 -13.41 11.39 12.44
C ILE A 353 -12.95 10.65 11.18
N GLY A 354 -12.37 9.47 11.37
CA GLY A 354 -11.96 8.60 10.27
C GLY A 354 -10.88 7.62 10.66
N ALA A 355 -10.09 7.23 9.67
CA ALA A 355 -8.94 6.35 9.84
C ALA A 355 -7.68 7.17 10.16
N THR A 356 -7.00 6.76 11.22
CA THR A 356 -5.69 7.26 11.61
C THR A 356 -4.64 6.17 11.44
N LEU A 357 -3.38 6.54 11.43
CA LEU A 357 -2.25 5.60 11.43
C LEU A 357 -1.59 5.65 12.82
N PRO A 358 -1.58 4.56 13.61
CA PRO A 358 -0.87 4.54 14.88
C PRO A 358 0.58 4.96 14.70
N GLY A 359 0.96 6.06 15.35
CA GLY A 359 2.28 6.69 15.16
C GLY A 359 2.19 8.09 14.52
N THR A 360 1.02 8.55 14.03
CA THR A 360 0.82 9.88 13.43
C THR A 360 -0.33 10.64 14.08
N PRO A 361 -0.25 11.99 14.17
CA PRO A 361 -1.24 12.82 14.87
C PRO A 361 -2.38 13.33 13.95
N ALA A 362 -2.86 12.56 12.98
CA ALA A 362 -3.88 13.04 12.05
C ALA A 362 -4.86 11.94 11.64
N VAL A 363 -6.06 12.34 11.26
CA VAL A 363 -6.96 11.53 10.45
C VAL A 363 -6.45 11.61 9.01
N ALA A 364 -6.00 10.48 8.47
CA ALA A 364 -5.52 10.39 7.11
C ALA A 364 -6.68 10.39 6.10
N ILE A 365 -7.69 9.57 6.35
CA ILE A 365 -8.89 9.42 5.50
C ILE A 365 -10.13 9.57 6.37
N GLY A 366 -11.05 10.45 6.01
CA GLY A 366 -12.23 10.68 6.84
C GLY A 366 -13.02 11.93 6.48
N ARG A 367 -13.60 12.52 7.51
CA ARG A 367 -14.33 13.79 7.41
C ARG A 367 -14.13 14.66 8.65
N ASN A 368 -14.36 15.94 8.48
CA ASN A 368 -14.67 16.87 9.55
C ASN A 368 -16.13 17.36 9.43
N ARG A 369 -16.49 18.45 10.07
CA ARG A 369 -17.86 19.01 9.98
C ARG A 369 -18.21 19.51 8.59
N PHE A 370 -17.25 19.93 7.80
CA PHE A 370 -17.43 20.70 6.57
C PHE A 370 -17.12 19.89 5.32
N ILE A 371 -16.05 19.11 5.35
CA ILE A 371 -15.54 18.37 4.20
C ILE A 371 -15.34 16.87 4.50
N ALA A 372 -15.35 16.09 3.46
CA ALA A 372 -14.90 14.70 3.44
C ALA A 372 -13.80 14.51 2.39
N TRP A 373 -12.87 13.59 2.67
CA TRP A 373 -11.80 13.25 1.74
C TRP A 373 -11.48 11.77 1.76
N GLY A 374 -10.94 11.31 0.64
CA GLY A 374 -10.39 9.97 0.46
C GLY A 374 -9.19 10.01 -0.47
N GLU A 375 -8.40 8.95 -0.46
CA GLU A 375 -7.14 8.88 -1.16
C GLU A 375 -6.99 7.59 -1.96
N THR A 376 -6.29 7.70 -3.12
CA THR A 376 -5.76 6.54 -3.82
C THR A 376 -4.33 6.81 -4.28
N ASN A 377 -3.48 5.80 -4.30
CA ASN A 377 -2.13 5.96 -4.80
C ASN A 377 -2.13 6.40 -6.27
N MET A 378 -1.36 7.45 -6.59
CA MET A 378 -1.24 8.01 -7.94
C MET A 378 -0.24 7.22 -8.81
N PHE A 379 0.67 6.47 -8.22
CA PHE A 379 1.79 5.82 -8.92
C PHE A 379 2.64 6.80 -9.74
N ALA A 380 2.85 7.99 -9.20
CA ALA A 380 3.80 8.91 -9.80
C ALA A 380 5.23 8.38 -9.66
N ASP A 381 6.03 8.63 -10.68
CA ASP A 381 7.43 8.28 -10.71
C ASP A 381 8.26 9.34 -9.98
N VAL A 382 8.58 9.08 -8.71
CA VAL A 382 9.25 9.98 -7.77
C VAL A 382 10.58 9.46 -7.26
N GLU A 383 11.08 8.39 -7.87
CA GLU A 383 12.34 7.72 -7.57
C GLU A 383 13.14 7.52 -8.86
N ASP A 384 14.47 7.57 -8.76
CA ASP A 384 15.38 7.21 -9.84
C ASP A 384 16.62 6.51 -9.30
N LEU A 385 17.10 5.52 -10.01
CA LEU A 385 18.40 4.93 -9.80
C LEU A 385 19.44 5.51 -10.76
N TYR A 386 20.61 5.87 -10.22
CA TYR A 386 21.73 6.36 -10.99
C TYR A 386 22.91 5.41 -10.88
N ARG A 387 23.38 4.91 -12.02
CA ARG A 387 24.64 4.17 -12.14
C ARG A 387 25.78 5.17 -11.99
N GLU A 388 26.71 4.88 -11.09
CA GLU A 388 27.84 5.79 -10.81
C GLU A 388 29.16 5.20 -11.27
N ARG A 389 30.02 6.03 -11.87
CA ARG A 389 31.41 5.70 -12.16
C ARG A 389 32.31 6.20 -11.05
N LEU A 390 32.83 5.27 -10.26
CA LEU A 390 33.72 5.61 -9.16
C LEU A 390 35.17 5.59 -9.59
N ASP A 391 35.99 6.43 -8.95
CA ASP A 391 37.44 6.36 -9.06
C ASP A 391 37.99 5.03 -8.43
N PRO A 392 39.26 4.68 -8.68
CA PRO A 392 39.82 3.45 -8.11
C PRO A 392 39.83 3.40 -6.58
N SER A 393 39.76 4.54 -5.91
CA SER A 393 39.67 4.58 -4.43
C SER A 393 38.23 4.34 -3.92
N GLY A 394 37.22 4.44 -4.80
CA GLY A 394 35.79 4.36 -4.46
C GLY A 394 35.29 5.55 -3.63
N GLN A 395 36.03 6.68 -3.61
CA GLN A 395 35.69 7.84 -2.79
C GLN A 395 35.17 9.03 -3.62
N ARG A 396 35.24 8.95 -4.95
CA ARG A 396 34.76 10.00 -5.85
C ARG A 396 33.96 9.39 -6.98
N ALA A 397 32.94 10.10 -7.43
CA ALA A 397 32.11 9.73 -8.58
C ALA A 397 32.34 10.71 -9.74
N GLU A 398 32.31 10.20 -10.96
CA GLU A 398 32.38 11.00 -12.16
C GLU A 398 31.07 11.75 -12.39
N PHE A 399 31.15 13.06 -12.69
CA PHE A 399 30.05 13.86 -13.18
C PHE A 399 30.52 14.87 -14.22
N LYS A 400 29.98 14.77 -15.44
CA LYS A 400 30.34 15.65 -16.58
C LYS A 400 31.85 15.77 -16.79
N GLY A 401 32.58 14.64 -16.68
CA GLY A 401 34.02 14.55 -16.83
C GLY A 401 34.85 15.02 -15.63
N ALA A 402 34.22 15.41 -14.52
CA ALA A 402 34.90 15.77 -13.27
C ALA A 402 34.66 14.73 -12.18
N MET A 403 35.67 14.48 -11.32
CA MET A 403 35.54 13.58 -10.18
C MET A 403 35.08 14.35 -8.94
N GLU A 404 33.84 14.16 -8.51
CA GLU A 404 33.25 14.75 -7.30
C GLU A 404 33.44 13.85 -6.09
N PRO A 405 33.76 14.36 -4.89
CA PRO A 405 33.90 13.54 -3.69
C PRO A 405 32.54 12.99 -3.24
N LEU A 406 32.51 11.70 -2.87
CA LEU A 406 31.36 11.13 -2.21
C LEU A 406 31.27 11.63 -0.76
N ARG A 407 30.05 11.86 -0.28
CA ARG A 407 29.79 12.10 1.13
C ARG A 407 29.82 10.77 1.88
N LEU A 408 30.61 10.70 2.95
CA LEU A 408 30.67 9.52 3.81
C LEU A 408 29.87 9.79 5.10
N ILE A 409 28.91 8.90 5.39
CA ILE A 409 28.05 8.98 6.57
C ILE A 409 28.25 7.68 7.36
N THR A 410 28.82 7.81 8.56
CA THR A 410 29.00 6.64 9.44
C THR A 410 27.78 6.41 10.30
N GLU A 411 27.22 5.22 10.23
CA GLU A 411 26.10 4.72 11.04
C GLU A 411 26.57 3.57 11.93
N THR A 412 25.85 3.34 13.05
CA THR A 412 26.10 2.20 13.93
C THR A 412 24.80 1.44 14.13
N ILE A 413 24.80 0.15 13.81
CA ILE A 413 23.69 -0.77 14.07
C ILE A 413 24.03 -1.54 15.35
N LYS A 414 23.21 -1.36 16.38
CA LYS A 414 23.29 -2.16 17.60
C LYS A 414 22.62 -3.51 17.37
N VAL A 415 23.28 -4.59 17.76
CA VAL A 415 22.82 -5.96 17.56
C VAL A 415 22.64 -6.65 18.90
N LYS A 416 21.41 -7.07 19.22
CA LYS A 416 21.12 -7.81 20.46
C LYS A 416 21.91 -9.12 20.50
N GLY A 417 22.75 -9.26 21.52
CA GLY A 417 23.58 -10.47 21.71
C GLY A 417 24.81 -10.54 20.81
N GLY A 418 25.08 -9.52 20.02
CA GLY A 418 26.24 -9.41 19.12
C GLY A 418 26.99 -8.10 19.31
N PRO A 419 28.09 -7.90 18.56
CA PRO A 419 28.80 -6.63 18.53
C PRO A 419 28.01 -5.58 17.71
N ASP A 420 28.27 -4.32 18.03
CA ASP A 420 27.79 -3.20 17.22
C ASP A 420 28.46 -3.26 15.80
N ILE A 421 27.67 -3.04 14.78
CA ILE A 421 28.10 -3.07 13.38
C ILE A 421 28.19 -1.64 12.85
N ARG A 422 29.39 -1.27 12.41
CA ARG A 422 29.60 0.01 11.72
C ARG A 422 29.22 -0.14 10.25
N VAL A 423 28.45 0.81 9.74
CA VAL A 423 28.05 0.95 8.34
C VAL A 423 28.49 2.33 7.85
N ASP A 424 29.38 2.35 6.87
CA ASP A 424 29.82 3.56 6.21
C ASP A 424 29.01 3.74 4.91
N VAL A 425 28.03 4.63 4.95
CA VAL A 425 27.15 4.94 3.81
C VAL A 425 27.83 5.96 2.93
N ARG A 426 28.13 5.60 1.70
CA ARG A 426 28.60 6.50 0.66
C ARG A 426 27.41 7.11 -0.07
N ALA A 427 27.47 8.41 -0.35
CA ALA A 427 26.43 9.08 -1.11
C ALA A 427 27.06 9.99 -2.18
N SER A 428 26.58 9.86 -3.41
CA SER A 428 26.89 10.78 -4.51
C SER A 428 25.96 12.01 -4.46
N ARG A 429 26.01 12.84 -5.48
CA ARG A 429 25.08 13.94 -5.69
C ARG A 429 23.65 13.45 -5.91
N HIS A 430 23.47 12.22 -6.41
CA HIS A 430 22.17 11.62 -6.68
C HIS A 430 21.59 10.90 -5.46
N GLY A 431 22.35 10.71 -4.40
CA GLY A 431 21.88 10.09 -3.17
C GLY A 431 22.78 8.95 -2.66
N PRO A 432 22.29 8.18 -1.67
CA PRO A 432 23.06 7.07 -1.09
C PRO A 432 23.28 5.94 -2.11
N LEU A 433 24.48 5.32 -2.07
CA LEU A 433 24.80 4.15 -2.88
C LEU A 433 24.14 2.90 -2.27
N VAL A 434 22.91 2.60 -2.69
CA VAL A 434 22.15 1.43 -2.17
C VAL A 434 22.81 0.10 -2.54
N SER A 435 23.59 0.08 -3.63
CA SER A 435 24.43 -1.05 -4.01
C SER A 435 25.38 -1.50 -2.92
N ASP A 436 25.87 -0.60 -2.06
CA ASP A 436 26.78 -0.94 -0.97
C ASP A 436 26.11 -1.87 0.06
N ALA A 437 24.87 -1.59 0.43
CA ALA A 437 24.12 -2.46 1.31
C ALA A 437 23.79 -3.81 0.66
N ILE A 438 23.41 -3.79 -0.62
CA ILE A 438 23.10 -5.01 -1.39
C ILE A 438 24.33 -5.92 -1.45
N ASN A 439 25.49 -5.37 -1.81
CA ASN A 439 26.76 -6.11 -1.91
C ASN A 439 27.23 -6.63 -0.55
N ALA A 440 27.17 -5.80 0.51
CA ALA A 440 27.55 -6.21 1.86
C ALA A 440 26.65 -7.32 2.41
N ASN A 441 25.33 -7.25 2.16
CA ASN A 441 24.39 -8.26 2.57
C ASN A 441 24.61 -9.59 1.84
N ASN A 442 24.89 -9.56 0.54
CA ASN A 442 25.17 -10.76 -0.26
C ASN A 442 26.50 -11.40 0.11
N ALA A 443 27.55 -10.62 0.32
CA ALA A 443 28.84 -11.12 0.77
C ALA A 443 28.77 -11.82 2.13
N ALA A 444 27.92 -11.31 3.03
CA ALA A 444 27.69 -11.93 4.35
C ALA A 444 26.88 -13.24 4.27
N ALA A 445 26.10 -13.45 3.18
CA ALA A 445 25.21 -14.60 3.06
C ALA A 445 25.89 -15.88 2.57
N ASP A 446 26.69 -15.77 1.54
CA ASP A 446 27.21 -16.94 0.79
C ASP A 446 28.70 -16.87 0.45
N GLY A 447 29.38 -15.80 0.88
CA GLY A 447 30.81 -15.58 0.57
C GLY A 447 31.10 -15.29 -0.90
N THR A 448 30.07 -15.26 -1.75
CA THR A 448 30.21 -14.95 -3.17
C THR A 448 29.87 -13.47 -3.40
N ALA A 449 30.86 -12.67 -3.74
CA ALA A 449 30.66 -11.30 -4.14
C ALA A 449 29.96 -11.24 -5.51
N SER A 450 28.64 -11.34 -5.54
CA SER A 450 27.88 -10.80 -6.66
C SER A 450 27.94 -9.28 -6.54
N VAL A 451 28.89 -8.67 -7.20
CA VAL A 451 29.10 -7.22 -7.12
C VAL A 451 28.11 -6.56 -8.06
N VAL A 452 27.11 -5.92 -7.46
CA VAL A 452 26.26 -4.95 -8.15
C VAL A 452 27.10 -3.69 -8.36
N GLU A 453 27.08 -3.13 -9.58
CA GLU A 453 27.75 -1.85 -9.87
C GLU A 453 27.23 -0.73 -8.96
N PRO A 454 27.98 0.36 -8.77
CA PRO A 454 27.54 1.44 -7.90
C PRO A 454 26.22 2.05 -8.37
N LEU A 455 25.19 1.98 -7.52
CA LEU A 455 23.85 2.55 -7.76
C LEU A 455 23.49 3.54 -6.66
N ALA A 456 23.36 4.80 -7.05
CA ALA A 456 22.80 5.83 -6.19
C ALA A 456 21.27 5.85 -6.29
N PHE A 457 20.60 6.12 -5.18
CA PHE A 457 19.15 6.16 -5.08
C PHE A 457 18.68 7.59 -4.77
N ARG A 458 17.89 8.15 -5.67
CA ARG A 458 17.25 9.45 -5.51
C ARG A 458 15.75 9.29 -5.33
N TRP A 459 15.21 9.91 -4.29
CA TRP A 459 13.79 9.81 -3.94
C TRP A 459 13.31 11.09 -3.25
N THR A 460 12.14 11.57 -3.62
CA THR A 460 11.59 12.83 -3.08
C THR A 460 11.34 12.79 -1.56
N ALA A 461 11.12 11.61 -0.98
CA ALA A 461 10.99 11.45 0.46
C ALA A 461 12.30 11.63 1.24
N LEU A 462 13.46 11.61 0.57
CA LEU A 462 14.74 11.88 1.19
C LEU A 462 15.05 13.38 1.28
N ASP A 463 14.21 14.23 0.71
CA ASP A 463 14.34 15.68 0.81
C ASP A 463 14.15 16.15 2.27
N ASP A 464 14.98 17.07 2.70
CA ASP A 464 14.98 17.63 4.06
C ASP A 464 13.71 18.46 4.36
N GLU A 465 13.03 18.97 3.30
CA GLU A 465 11.86 19.85 3.40
C GLU A 465 10.52 19.12 3.24
N ASP A 466 10.47 17.83 3.50
CA ASP A 466 9.21 17.08 3.43
C ASP A 466 8.24 17.53 4.54
N ARG A 467 7.12 18.10 4.09
CA ARG A 467 6.05 18.64 4.95
C ARG A 467 4.74 17.88 4.84
N THR A 468 4.75 16.66 4.33
CA THR A 468 3.55 15.87 4.11
C THR A 468 2.64 15.77 5.34
N ILE A 469 3.21 15.64 6.55
CA ILE A 469 2.42 15.61 7.80
C ILE A 469 1.68 16.92 8.05
N VAL A 470 2.21 18.07 7.60
CA VAL A 470 1.58 19.38 7.74
C VAL A 470 0.29 19.42 6.90
N SER A 471 0.31 18.83 5.71
CA SER A 471 -0.88 18.73 4.86
C SER A 471 -2.04 18.03 5.61
N PHE A 472 -1.79 16.92 6.24
CA PHE A 472 -2.82 16.20 6.99
C PHE A 472 -3.32 17.00 8.21
N LEU A 473 -2.41 17.68 8.94
CA LEU A 473 -2.80 18.53 10.08
C LEU A 473 -3.67 19.71 9.65
N ARG A 474 -3.45 20.27 8.46
CA ARG A 474 -4.26 21.34 7.87
C ARG A 474 -5.56 20.81 7.27
N LEU A 475 -5.49 19.66 6.59
CA LEU A 475 -6.65 19.01 5.99
C LEU A 475 -7.72 18.69 7.06
N ASN A 476 -7.30 18.25 8.23
CA ASN A 476 -8.23 17.92 9.33
C ASN A 476 -9.05 19.14 9.82
N VAL A 477 -8.67 20.36 9.48
CA VAL A 477 -9.36 21.60 9.85
C VAL A 477 -9.91 22.38 8.65
N ALA A 478 -9.63 21.95 7.42
CA ALA A 478 -10.09 22.60 6.20
C ALA A 478 -11.63 22.61 6.13
N ARG A 479 -12.21 23.69 5.60
CA ARG A 479 -13.65 23.92 5.59
C ARG A 479 -14.28 23.94 4.21
N ASN A 480 -13.46 24.13 3.18
CA ASN A 480 -13.89 24.29 1.80
C ASN A 480 -12.76 23.91 0.82
N TRP A 481 -13.05 23.96 -0.47
CA TRP A 481 -12.11 23.61 -1.53
C TRP A 481 -10.80 24.41 -1.48
N THR A 482 -10.86 25.72 -1.20
CA THR A 482 -9.67 26.57 -1.13
C THR A 482 -8.74 26.14 0.01
N GLU A 483 -9.30 25.97 1.22
CA GLU A 483 -8.52 25.52 2.38
C GLU A 483 -8.01 24.08 2.21
N PHE A 484 -8.77 23.23 1.53
CA PHE A 484 -8.36 21.88 1.16
C PHE A 484 -7.15 21.91 0.21
N THR A 485 -7.22 22.65 -0.88
CA THR A 485 -6.10 22.74 -1.84
C THR A 485 -4.90 23.43 -1.24
N ASP A 486 -5.07 24.45 -0.40
CA ASP A 486 -3.97 25.11 0.32
C ASP A 486 -3.29 24.14 1.32
N ALA A 487 -4.03 23.25 1.96
CA ALA A 487 -3.46 22.22 2.80
C ALA A 487 -2.57 21.26 1.99
N LEU A 488 -2.96 20.91 0.77
CA LEU A 488 -2.23 19.99 -0.10
C LEU A 488 -0.94 20.59 -0.71
N ARG A 489 -0.71 21.91 -0.64
CA ARG A 489 0.55 22.52 -1.12
C ARG A 489 1.80 22.06 -0.36
N ASP A 490 1.64 21.62 0.88
CA ASP A 490 2.72 21.05 1.68
C ASP A 490 2.92 19.53 1.47
N PHE A 491 2.09 18.91 0.64
CA PHE A 491 2.13 17.47 0.39
C PHE A 491 3.28 17.13 -0.58
N VAL A 492 4.24 16.35 -0.11
CA VAL A 492 5.44 16.00 -0.87
C VAL A 492 5.37 14.57 -1.42
N VAL A 493 5.15 13.59 -0.54
CA VAL A 493 5.26 12.16 -0.87
C VAL A 493 4.45 11.30 0.12
N PRO A 494 3.90 10.15 -0.34
CA PRO A 494 3.82 9.67 -1.73
C PRO A 494 2.80 10.48 -2.53
N ALA A 495 2.97 10.61 -3.83
CA ALA A 495 1.97 11.29 -4.65
C ALA A 495 0.63 10.53 -4.63
N GLN A 496 -0.46 11.22 -4.33
CA GLN A 496 -1.78 10.63 -4.13
C GLN A 496 -2.84 11.30 -5.01
N ASN A 497 -3.92 10.58 -5.30
CA ASN A 497 -5.15 11.14 -5.83
C ASN A 497 -6.10 11.41 -4.67
N PHE A 498 -6.31 12.65 -4.32
CA PHE A 498 -7.31 13.06 -3.33
C PHE A 498 -8.65 13.32 -3.98
N VAL A 499 -9.70 12.80 -3.39
CA VAL A 499 -11.09 13.11 -3.75
C VAL A 499 -11.73 13.87 -2.59
N TYR A 500 -12.45 14.92 -2.91
CA TYR A 500 -13.03 15.89 -2.01
C TYR A 500 -14.56 15.96 -2.18
N ALA A 501 -15.25 16.22 -1.10
CA ALA A 501 -16.65 16.67 -1.09
C ALA A 501 -16.92 17.59 0.09
N ASP A 502 -17.91 18.51 -0.02
CA ASP A 502 -18.30 19.39 1.07
C ASP A 502 -19.80 19.42 1.33
N VAL A 503 -20.16 20.01 2.49
CA VAL A 503 -21.57 20.17 2.91
C VAL A 503 -22.34 21.17 2.05
N ASP A 504 -21.66 22.04 1.28
CA ASP A 504 -22.30 22.99 0.37
C ASP A 504 -22.75 22.32 -0.93
N GLY A 505 -22.17 21.18 -1.29
CA GLY A 505 -22.62 20.35 -2.41
C GLY A 505 -21.57 20.14 -3.49
N HIS A 506 -20.36 20.63 -3.27
CA HIS A 506 -19.27 20.56 -4.23
C HIS A 506 -18.49 19.26 -4.11
N ILE A 507 -17.92 18.83 -5.24
CA ILE A 507 -17.00 17.69 -5.35
C ILE A 507 -15.70 18.09 -6.05
N GLY A 508 -14.59 17.46 -5.71
CA GLY A 508 -13.30 17.83 -6.29
C GLY A 508 -12.30 16.69 -6.33
N TYR A 509 -11.29 16.87 -7.13
CA TYR A 509 -10.13 16.00 -7.28
C TYR A 509 -8.85 16.82 -7.29
N TYR A 510 -7.83 16.39 -6.60
CA TYR A 510 -6.49 16.95 -6.66
C TYR A 510 -5.44 15.84 -6.52
N ALA A 511 -4.38 15.89 -7.31
CA ALA A 511 -3.29 14.92 -7.27
C ALA A 511 -1.99 15.58 -6.78
N PRO A 512 -1.82 15.85 -5.47
CA PRO A 512 -0.64 16.47 -4.92
C PRO A 512 0.54 15.49 -4.88
N GLY A 513 1.73 16.05 -4.93
CA GLY A 513 2.99 15.35 -4.82
C GLY A 513 4.13 16.16 -5.42
N ARG A 514 5.34 15.92 -4.95
CA ARG A 514 6.54 16.51 -5.53
C ARG A 514 7.04 15.58 -6.66
N VAL A 515 6.55 15.81 -7.88
CA VAL A 515 6.89 15.01 -9.06
C VAL A 515 8.04 15.67 -9.83
N PRO A 516 9.16 14.98 -10.08
CA PRO A 516 10.33 15.57 -10.72
C PRO A 516 10.12 15.83 -12.22
N ILE A 517 10.67 16.97 -12.69
CA ILE A 517 10.85 17.24 -14.12
C ILE A 517 12.26 16.79 -14.48
N ARG A 518 12.39 15.70 -15.21
CA ARG A 518 13.66 15.14 -15.65
C ARG A 518 14.22 15.88 -16.85
N GLY A 519 15.53 16.09 -16.91
CA GLY A 519 16.22 16.74 -18.01
C GLY A 519 16.19 15.96 -19.31
N GLY A 520 16.15 14.63 -19.20
CA GLY A 520 16.05 13.68 -20.32
C GLY A 520 15.55 12.34 -19.84
N GLY A 521 15.20 11.44 -20.76
CA GLY A 521 14.72 10.10 -20.46
C GLY A 521 13.39 10.03 -19.72
N THR A 522 13.05 8.83 -19.28
CA THR A 522 11.73 8.52 -18.68
C THR A 522 11.80 8.10 -17.21
N GLY A 523 12.99 7.83 -16.65
CA GLY A 523 13.10 7.21 -15.31
C GLY A 523 12.77 5.70 -15.28
N LEU A 524 12.46 5.08 -16.42
CA LEU A 524 12.08 3.66 -16.48
C LEU A 524 13.26 2.69 -16.37
N MET A 525 14.48 3.18 -16.47
CA MET A 525 15.73 2.40 -16.39
C MET A 525 16.76 3.17 -15.57
N PRO A 526 17.70 2.49 -14.87
CA PRO A 526 18.76 3.17 -14.15
C PRO A 526 19.58 4.09 -15.06
N ALA A 527 19.62 5.38 -14.70
CA ALA A 527 20.26 6.43 -15.47
C ALA A 527 21.79 6.40 -15.37
N GLU A 528 22.49 6.90 -16.38
CA GLU A 528 23.94 7.13 -16.33
C GLU A 528 24.29 8.41 -15.57
N GLY A 529 24.59 8.30 -14.28
CA GLY A 529 24.80 9.46 -13.39
C GLY A 529 25.93 10.38 -13.83
N TRP A 530 26.95 9.86 -14.54
CA TRP A 530 28.10 10.64 -14.99
C TRP A 530 27.81 11.60 -16.14
N THR A 531 26.70 11.43 -16.89
CA THR A 531 26.37 12.27 -18.05
C THR A 531 25.75 13.59 -17.64
N GLY A 532 24.92 13.57 -16.60
CA GLY A 532 24.10 14.70 -16.17
C GLY A 532 22.91 15.00 -17.09
N GLU A 533 22.52 14.05 -17.95
CA GLU A 533 21.38 14.20 -18.88
C GLU A 533 20.06 13.96 -18.18
N MET A 534 20.04 13.07 -17.19
CA MET A 534 18.84 12.64 -16.45
C MET A 534 18.63 13.38 -15.12
N GLU A 535 19.26 14.54 -14.95
CA GLU A 535 19.09 15.33 -13.72
C GLU A 535 17.63 15.77 -13.52
N TRP A 536 17.23 15.88 -12.25
CA TRP A 536 15.96 16.51 -11.89
C TRP A 536 16.12 18.04 -11.97
N ASN A 537 15.42 18.65 -12.90
CA ASN A 537 15.49 20.08 -13.20
C ASN A 537 14.43 20.91 -12.46
N GLY A 538 13.83 20.37 -11.43
CA GLY A 538 12.78 20.96 -10.65
C GLY A 538 11.57 20.04 -10.51
N TRP A 539 10.45 20.62 -10.11
CA TRP A 539 9.21 19.95 -9.80
C TRP A 539 8.08 20.46 -10.68
N ILE A 540 7.10 19.61 -10.97
CA ILE A 540 5.86 20.08 -11.58
C ILE A 540 5.24 21.14 -10.65
N PRO A 541 4.92 22.35 -11.13
CA PRO A 541 4.28 23.36 -10.31
C PRO A 541 2.96 22.85 -9.72
N PHE A 542 2.70 23.15 -8.45
CA PHE A 542 1.49 22.67 -7.77
C PHE A 542 0.22 22.94 -8.56
N ASP A 543 0.03 24.18 -9.04
CA ASP A 543 -1.17 24.60 -9.78
C ASP A 543 -1.29 23.97 -11.18
N GLU A 544 -0.27 23.22 -11.62
CA GLU A 544 -0.26 22.46 -12.87
C GLU A 544 -0.40 20.96 -12.66
N LEU A 545 -0.43 20.49 -11.39
CA LEU A 545 -0.74 19.10 -11.08
C LEU A 545 -2.20 18.76 -11.44
N PRO A 546 -2.52 17.50 -11.73
CA PRO A 546 -3.88 17.11 -12.13
C PRO A 546 -4.91 17.48 -11.06
N HIS A 547 -5.95 18.21 -11.45
CA HIS A 547 -7.05 18.59 -10.57
C HIS A 547 -8.35 18.86 -11.34
N ALA A 548 -9.47 18.78 -10.64
CA ALA A 548 -10.80 19.16 -11.14
C ALA A 548 -11.71 19.56 -9.98
N TYR A 549 -12.65 20.46 -10.27
CA TYR A 549 -13.65 20.92 -9.32
C TYR A 549 -15.00 20.99 -10.02
N ASP A 550 -16.05 20.42 -9.42
CA ASP A 550 -17.41 20.31 -9.95
C ASP A 550 -17.47 19.85 -11.41
N PRO A 551 -16.93 18.66 -11.73
CA PRO A 551 -16.87 18.21 -13.11
C PRO A 551 -18.27 17.97 -13.71
N PRO A 552 -18.45 18.20 -15.03
CA PRO A 552 -19.75 18.01 -15.72
C PRO A 552 -20.30 16.59 -15.66
N SER A 553 -19.48 15.62 -15.31
CA SER A 553 -19.89 14.23 -15.08
C SER A 553 -20.74 14.02 -13.83
N HIS A 554 -20.73 14.96 -12.87
CA HIS A 554 -21.35 14.85 -11.56
C HIS A 554 -20.77 13.75 -10.68
N PHE A 555 -19.63 13.15 -11.06
CA PHE A 555 -18.90 12.17 -10.29
C PHE A 555 -17.39 12.20 -10.62
N ILE A 556 -16.60 11.67 -9.69
CA ILE A 556 -15.16 11.46 -9.83
C ILE A 556 -14.85 10.02 -9.41
N VAL A 557 -14.00 9.33 -10.15
CA VAL A 557 -13.55 7.97 -9.85
C VAL A 557 -12.04 7.89 -9.95
N THR A 558 -11.39 7.38 -8.91
CA THR A 558 -9.97 7.03 -8.92
C THR A 558 -9.79 5.60 -8.40
N ALA A 559 -9.09 4.77 -9.16
CA ALA A 559 -8.80 3.39 -8.77
C ALA A 559 -7.39 2.97 -9.26
N ASN A 560 -6.43 3.88 -9.06
CA ASN A 560 -5.03 3.75 -9.48
C ASN A 560 -4.81 3.71 -11.00
N ASN A 561 -5.82 4.06 -11.76
CA ASN A 561 -5.73 4.27 -13.21
C ASN A 561 -5.03 5.60 -13.51
N ARG A 562 -4.58 5.77 -14.75
CA ARG A 562 -3.84 6.97 -15.18
C ARG A 562 -4.60 8.26 -14.85
N PRO A 563 -3.96 9.25 -14.22
CA PRO A 563 -4.63 10.51 -13.84
C PRO A 563 -5.03 11.38 -15.03
N VAL A 564 -4.20 11.45 -16.06
CA VAL A 564 -4.25 12.45 -17.13
C VAL A 564 -4.36 11.81 -18.51
N PRO A 565 -4.90 12.53 -19.52
CA PRO A 565 -4.89 12.08 -20.90
C PRO A 565 -3.45 12.03 -21.46
N PRO A 566 -3.24 11.36 -22.62
CA PRO A 566 -1.89 11.18 -23.20
C PRO A 566 -1.16 12.48 -23.58
N ASP A 567 -1.90 13.54 -23.85
CA ASP A 567 -1.39 14.86 -24.27
C ASP A 567 -1.06 15.80 -23.10
N TYR A 568 -1.12 15.32 -21.85
CA TYR A 568 -0.71 16.09 -20.70
C TYR A 568 0.79 16.41 -20.77
N LYS A 569 1.17 17.65 -20.51
CA LYS A 569 2.52 18.17 -20.79
C LYS A 569 3.66 17.61 -19.94
N TYR A 570 3.36 16.93 -18.84
CA TYR A 570 4.36 16.36 -17.93
C TYR A 570 4.23 14.84 -17.83
N ALA A 571 5.34 14.18 -17.68
CA ALA A 571 5.35 12.76 -17.27
C ALA A 571 5.12 12.68 -15.77
N LEU A 572 4.03 12.04 -15.36
CA LEU A 572 3.72 11.78 -13.94
C LEU A 572 4.23 10.40 -13.52
N GLY A 573 4.12 9.43 -14.38
CA GLY A 573 4.48 8.03 -14.22
C GLY A 573 4.05 7.24 -15.44
N PHE A 574 4.38 5.95 -15.48
CA PHE A 574 4.12 5.09 -16.64
C PHE A 574 3.42 3.77 -16.27
N GLU A 575 3.38 3.41 -15.01
CA GLU A 575 3.02 2.08 -14.52
C GLU A 575 1.73 2.10 -13.71
N TYR A 576 0.66 2.58 -14.33
CA TYR A 576 -0.67 2.61 -13.73
C TYR A 576 -1.35 1.25 -13.81
N HIS A 577 -2.22 0.96 -12.85
CA HIS A 577 -3.08 -0.23 -12.88
C HIS A 577 -3.99 -0.22 -14.11
N GLU A 578 -4.38 -1.43 -14.55
CA GLU A 578 -5.44 -1.58 -15.55
C GLU A 578 -6.71 -0.85 -15.10
N PRO A 579 -7.43 -0.21 -16.04
CA PRO A 579 -8.60 0.60 -15.69
C PRO A 579 -9.83 -0.21 -15.25
N TYR A 580 -9.70 -1.51 -15.01
CA TYR A 580 -10.83 -2.41 -14.73
C TYR A 580 -11.68 -1.95 -13.56
N ARG A 581 -11.06 -1.64 -12.41
CA ARG A 581 -11.79 -1.18 -11.22
C ARG A 581 -12.44 0.18 -11.45
N ALA A 582 -11.71 1.12 -12.03
CA ALA A 582 -12.24 2.44 -12.38
C ALA A 582 -13.40 2.34 -13.38
N GLN A 583 -13.30 1.47 -14.40
CA GLN A 583 -14.35 1.22 -15.36
C GLN A 583 -15.58 0.61 -14.70
N ARG A 584 -15.38 -0.43 -13.85
CA ARG A 584 -16.50 -1.07 -13.16
C ARG A 584 -17.25 -0.09 -12.24
N ILE A 585 -16.54 0.72 -11.46
CA ILE A 585 -17.14 1.75 -10.62
C ILE A 585 -17.90 2.76 -11.48
N THR A 586 -17.29 3.24 -12.58
CA THR A 586 -17.92 4.17 -13.51
C THR A 586 -19.20 3.59 -14.12
N ASP A 587 -19.20 2.33 -14.53
CA ASP A 587 -20.38 1.66 -15.09
C ASP A 587 -21.50 1.55 -14.06
N LEU A 588 -21.16 1.22 -12.82
CA LEU A 588 -22.12 1.13 -11.72
C LEU A 588 -22.73 2.51 -11.37
N LEU A 589 -21.93 3.58 -11.41
CA LEU A 589 -22.38 4.94 -11.18
C LEU A 589 -23.32 5.43 -12.31
N ARG A 590 -22.96 5.15 -13.57
CA ARG A 590 -23.76 5.53 -14.74
C ARG A 590 -25.07 4.78 -14.86
N ALA A 591 -25.17 3.60 -14.27
CA ALA A 591 -26.38 2.77 -14.36
C ALA A 591 -27.52 3.24 -13.41
N ARG A 592 -27.28 4.22 -12.53
CA ARG A 592 -28.23 4.56 -11.46
C ARG A 592 -28.25 6.05 -11.15
N THR A 593 -29.40 6.50 -10.63
CA THR A 593 -29.60 7.79 -9.96
C THR A 593 -30.23 7.53 -8.59
N GLY A 594 -30.28 8.53 -7.72
CA GLY A 594 -30.84 8.38 -6.38
C GLY A 594 -29.99 7.47 -5.48
N MET A 595 -28.67 7.62 -5.58
CA MET A 595 -27.70 6.80 -4.84
C MET A 595 -27.80 7.05 -3.34
N THR A 596 -27.57 6.00 -2.56
CA THR A 596 -27.62 5.98 -1.10
C THR A 596 -26.34 5.34 -0.54
N PRO A 597 -26.05 5.49 0.76
CA PRO A 597 -24.98 4.75 1.41
C PRO A 597 -25.06 3.22 1.21
N ASP A 598 -26.27 2.65 1.12
CA ASP A 598 -26.44 1.21 0.83
C ASP A 598 -26.04 0.85 -0.60
N THR A 599 -26.32 1.72 -1.56
CA THR A 599 -25.86 1.55 -2.95
C THR A 599 -24.33 1.52 -3.00
N PHE A 600 -23.65 2.41 -2.29
CA PHE A 600 -22.21 2.49 -2.23
C PHE A 600 -21.60 1.29 -1.49
N ALA A 601 -22.23 0.81 -0.43
CA ALA A 601 -21.83 -0.42 0.26
C ALA A 601 -21.92 -1.64 -0.67
N ALA A 602 -22.97 -1.72 -1.49
CA ALA A 602 -23.11 -2.77 -2.51
C ALA A 602 -22.01 -2.67 -3.57
N MET A 603 -21.60 -1.46 -3.98
CA MET A 603 -20.47 -1.25 -4.90
C MET A 603 -19.16 -1.68 -4.27
N GLN A 604 -18.89 -1.37 -2.99
CA GLN A 604 -17.70 -1.84 -2.27
C GLN A 604 -17.64 -3.36 -2.09
N SER A 605 -18.75 -4.05 -2.25
CA SER A 605 -18.82 -5.52 -2.18
C SER A 605 -18.80 -6.21 -3.54
N ASP A 606 -18.73 -5.46 -4.66
CA ASP A 606 -18.79 -5.99 -6.03
C ASP A 606 -17.56 -6.82 -6.36
N THR A 607 -17.79 -8.07 -6.77
CA THR A 607 -16.75 -9.06 -7.12
C THR A 607 -16.72 -9.40 -8.61
N PHE A 608 -17.35 -8.59 -9.45
CA PHE A 608 -17.33 -8.77 -10.89
C PHE A 608 -15.94 -8.47 -11.46
N SER A 609 -15.37 -9.42 -12.21
CA SER A 609 -14.04 -9.36 -12.80
C SER A 609 -14.08 -8.89 -14.24
N LEU A 610 -13.72 -7.63 -14.49
CA LEU A 610 -13.52 -7.13 -15.87
C LEU A 610 -12.25 -7.73 -16.49
N HIS A 611 -11.26 -8.13 -15.70
CA HIS A 611 -10.10 -8.88 -16.14
C HIS A 611 -10.54 -10.22 -16.77
N ALA A 612 -11.31 -10.99 -16.05
CA ALA A 612 -11.84 -12.26 -16.57
C ALA A 612 -12.71 -12.05 -17.80
N GLN A 613 -13.57 -11.03 -17.80
CA GLN A 613 -14.43 -10.71 -18.95
C GLN A 613 -13.60 -10.36 -20.21
N THR A 614 -12.44 -9.73 -20.03
CA THR A 614 -11.54 -9.36 -21.12
C THR A 614 -10.71 -10.55 -21.60
N LEU A 615 -10.08 -11.27 -20.68
CA LEU A 615 -9.08 -12.28 -21.01
C LEU A 615 -9.67 -13.66 -21.33
N LEU A 616 -10.69 -14.11 -20.60
CA LEU A 616 -11.21 -15.47 -20.74
C LEU A 616 -11.72 -15.80 -22.17
N PRO A 617 -12.43 -14.91 -22.87
CA PRO A 617 -12.84 -15.20 -24.25
C PRO A 617 -11.66 -15.43 -25.21
N LEU A 618 -10.52 -14.78 -24.97
CA LEU A 618 -9.30 -14.98 -25.75
C LEU A 618 -8.68 -16.33 -25.43
N LEU A 619 -8.54 -16.68 -24.15
CA LEU A 619 -8.01 -17.96 -23.73
C LEU A 619 -8.85 -19.13 -24.26
N LEU A 620 -10.18 -19.01 -24.26
CA LEU A 620 -11.09 -20.04 -24.75
C LEU A 620 -11.00 -20.30 -26.26
N LYS A 621 -10.45 -19.38 -27.04
CA LYS A 621 -10.17 -19.60 -28.49
C LYS A 621 -8.96 -20.51 -28.70
N HIS A 622 -7.98 -20.42 -27.84
CA HIS A 622 -6.67 -21.06 -27.96
C HIS A 622 -6.54 -22.39 -27.19
N VAL A 623 -7.35 -22.62 -26.17
CA VAL A 623 -7.27 -23.83 -25.35
C VAL A 623 -7.73 -25.07 -26.10
N ARG A 624 -6.99 -26.18 -25.91
CA ARG A 624 -7.30 -27.54 -26.40
C ARG A 624 -7.37 -28.51 -25.23
N ALA A 625 -8.50 -28.51 -24.51
CA ALA A 625 -8.70 -29.35 -23.32
C ALA A 625 -8.59 -30.83 -23.67
N GLU A 626 -7.67 -31.54 -23.02
CA GLU A 626 -7.37 -32.96 -23.31
C GLU A 626 -7.99 -33.90 -22.29
N THR A 627 -7.73 -33.65 -21.01
CA THR A 627 -8.22 -34.49 -19.92
C THR A 627 -9.72 -34.26 -19.63
N THR A 628 -10.35 -35.19 -18.93
CA THR A 628 -11.74 -35.03 -18.48
C THR A 628 -11.89 -33.80 -17.58
N GLN A 629 -10.96 -33.60 -16.63
CA GLN A 629 -11.00 -32.45 -15.73
C GLN A 629 -10.83 -31.12 -16.48
N ASP A 630 -9.90 -31.04 -17.45
CA ASP A 630 -9.72 -29.82 -18.25
C ASP A 630 -11.00 -29.50 -19.05
N LYS A 631 -11.66 -30.51 -19.61
CA LYS A 631 -12.94 -30.33 -20.33
C LYS A 631 -14.05 -29.83 -19.42
N GLU A 632 -14.19 -30.42 -18.22
CA GLU A 632 -15.14 -29.94 -17.20
C GLU A 632 -14.82 -28.49 -16.76
N ALA A 633 -13.55 -28.16 -16.57
CA ALA A 633 -13.11 -26.82 -16.23
C ALA A 633 -13.47 -25.80 -17.32
N VAL A 634 -13.19 -26.10 -18.60
CA VAL A 634 -13.55 -25.25 -19.74
C VAL A 634 -15.07 -25.06 -19.84
N GLU A 635 -15.87 -26.09 -19.61
CA GLU A 635 -17.33 -25.99 -19.64
C GLU A 635 -17.89 -25.12 -18.51
N LEU A 636 -17.28 -25.13 -17.31
CA LEU A 636 -17.64 -24.23 -16.23
C LEU A 636 -17.28 -22.79 -16.57
N LEU A 637 -16.08 -22.54 -17.12
CA LEU A 637 -15.62 -21.22 -17.55
C LEU A 637 -16.52 -20.64 -18.66
N ARG A 638 -16.98 -21.44 -19.62
CA ARG A 638 -17.90 -20.99 -20.70
C ARG A 638 -19.25 -20.47 -20.19
N ARG A 639 -19.68 -20.93 -19.02
CA ARG A 639 -20.96 -20.56 -18.40
C ARG A 639 -20.80 -19.52 -17.28
N TRP A 640 -19.56 -19.16 -16.96
CA TRP A 640 -19.29 -18.24 -15.89
C TRP A 640 -19.72 -16.80 -16.24
N ASN A 641 -20.31 -16.14 -15.27
CA ASN A 641 -20.78 -14.76 -15.39
C ASN A 641 -19.71 -13.73 -14.94
N TYR A 642 -18.45 -14.14 -14.80
CA TYR A 642 -17.30 -13.33 -14.38
C TYR A 642 -17.39 -12.82 -12.94
N ASP A 643 -18.25 -13.37 -12.11
CA ASP A 643 -18.37 -12.98 -10.70
C ASP A 643 -17.46 -13.87 -9.84
N SER A 644 -16.40 -13.28 -9.25
CA SER A 644 -15.39 -13.93 -8.41
C SER A 644 -15.90 -14.15 -6.98
N ARG A 645 -17.11 -14.72 -6.85
CA ARG A 645 -17.73 -15.08 -5.56
C ARG A 645 -17.00 -16.21 -4.87
N ALA A 646 -17.13 -16.24 -3.55
CA ALA A 646 -16.54 -17.25 -2.68
C ALA A 646 -16.84 -18.70 -3.12
N ASP A 647 -18.05 -19.00 -3.58
CA ASP A 647 -18.49 -20.34 -3.99
C ASP A 647 -18.22 -20.66 -5.47
N SER A 648 -17.54 -19.78 -6.23
CA SER A 648 -17.34 -19.94 -7.66
C SER A 648 -16.19 -20.90 -7.97
N ALA A 649 -16.49 -22.06 -8.55
CA ALA A 649 -15.47 -22.95 -9.12
C ALA A 649 -14.79 -22.33 -10.33
N ALA A 650 -15.54 -21.59 -11.16
CA ALA A 650 -15.01 -20.95 -12.36
C ALA A 650 -13.99 -19.84 -12.02
N ALA A 651 -14.21 -19.06 -10.94
CA ALA A 651 -13.24 -18.08 -10.47
C ALA A 651 -11.93 -18.77 -10.06
N ALA A 652 -11.99 -19.87 -9.28
CA ALA A 652 -10.80 -20.63 -8.88
C ALA A 652 -10.02 -21.14 -10.12
N ILE A 653 -10.74 -21.67 -11.11
CA ILE A 653 -10.12 -22.19 -12.34
C ILE A 653 -9.47 -21.07 -13.15
N PHE A 654 -10.16 -19.94 -13.32
CA PHE A 654 -9.63 -18.80 -14.07
C PHE A 654 -8.37 -18.23 -13.43
N GLU A 655 -8.37 -18.00 -12.12
CA GLU A 655 -7.21 -17.49 -11.39
C GLU A 655 -6.04 -18.48 -11.42
N ALA A 656 -6.29 -19.77 -11.24
CA ALA A 656 -5.25 -20.79 -11.37
C ALA A 656 -4.65 -20.85 -12.78
N TRP A 657 -5.48 -20.70 -13.82
CA TRP A 657 -5.04 -20.64 -15.20
C TRP A 657 -4.19 -19.41 -15.47
N PHE A 658 -4.68 -18.22 -15.08
CA PHE A 658 -3.99 -16.95 -15.26
C PHE A 658 -2.59 -16.97 -14.61
N LEU A 659 -2.49 -17.40 -13.36
CA LEU A 659 -1.23 -17.47 -12.62
C LEU A 659 -0.20 -18.42 -13.26
N ARG A 660 -0.61 -19.36 -14.10
CA ARG A 660 0.29 -20.30 -14.79
C ARG A 660 0.72 -19.81 -16.18
N LEU A 661 0.03 -18.84 -16.79
CA LEU A 661 0.32 -18.40 -18.16
C LEU A 661 1.74 -17.86 -18.31
N ALA A 662 2.14 -16.86 -17.51
CA ALA A 662 3.43 -16.24 -17.64
C ALA A 662 4.59 -17.18 -17.26
N PRO A 663 4.56 -17.94 -16.15
CA PRO A 663 5.58 -18.93 -15.85
C PRO A 663 5.76 -19.99 -16.95
N THR A 664 4.66 -20.56 -17.46
CA THR A 664 4.71 -21.59 -18.54
C THR A 664 5.39 -21.07 -19.81
N LEU A 665 5.24 -19.78 -20.11
CA LEU A 665 5.78 -19.15 -21.31
C LEU A 665 7.22 -18.64 -21.15
N LEU A 666 7.56 -18.10 -19.97
CA LEU A 666 8.71 -17.21 -19.81
C LEU A 666 9.78 -17.70 -18.83
N GLU A 667 9.51 -18.70 -17.98
CA GLU A 667 10.45 -19.08 -16.91
C GLU A 667 11.81 -19.53 -17.45
N ASP A 668 11.83 -20.24 -18.57
CA ASP A 668 13.07 -20.68 -19.25
C ASP A 668 13.86 -19.51 -19.86
N LYS A 669 13.21 -18.39 -20.16
CA LYS A 669 13.77 -17.21 -20.81
C LYS A 669 14.25 -16.17 -19.81
N LEU A 670 13.45 -15.93 -18.78
CA LEU A 670 13.73 -14.93 -17.75
C LEU A 670 14.53 -15.49 -16.56
N GLY A 671 14.47 -16.80 -16.35
CA GLY A 671 14.99 -17.48 -15.18
C GLY A 671 14.12 -17.23 -13.93
N PRO A 672 14.24 -18.07 -12.87
CA PRO A 672 13.24 -18.16 -11.82
C PRO A 672 13.08 -16.90 -10.97
N THR A 673 14.11 -16.07 -10.80
CA THR A 673 14.01 -14.88 -9.94
C THR A 673 13.41 -13.70 -10.68
N VAL A 674 13.86 -13.42 -11.91
CA VAL A 674 13.28 -12.35 -12.73
C VAL A 674 11.82 -12.70 -13.05
N MET A 675 11.55 -13.99 -13.34
CA MET A 675 10.18 -14.46 -13.55
C MET A 675 9.28 -14.18 -12.33
N ARG A 676 9.73 -14.53 -11.10
CA ARG A 676 8.98 -14.23 -9.88
C ARG A 676 8.71 -12.74 -9.66
N SER A 677 9.61 -11.88 -10.09
CA SER A 677 9.42 -10.42 -10.01
C SER A 677 8.45 -9.93 -11.08
N TYR A 678 8.48 -10.53 -12.27
CA TYR A 678 7.58 -10.21 -13.37
C TYR A 678 6.14 -10.70 -13.13
N GLU A 679 5.95 -11.95 -12.71
CA GLU A 679 4.63 -12.54 -12.49
C GLU A 679 3.79 -11.83 -11.41
N ARG A 680 4.45 -11.09 -10.52
CA ARG A 680 3.79 -10.22 -9.53
C ARG A 680 3.19 -8.96 -10.14
N ARG A 681 3.45 -8.68 -11.40
CA ARG A 681 2.97 -7.50 -12.14
C ARG A 681 1.77 -7.86 -12.98
N PHE A 682 0.63 -8.12 -12.34
CA PHE A 682 -0.60 -8.59 -13.00
C PHE A 682 -1.04 -7.69 -14.14
N THR A 683 -0.89 -6.38 -14.00
CA THR A 683 -1.13 -5.39 -15.06
C THR A 683 -0.31 -5.69 -16.30
N PHE A 684 1.01 -5.85 -16.17
CA PHE A 684 1.88 -6.11 -17.31
C PHE A 684 1.66 -7.51 -17.89
N VAL A 685 1.51 -8.52 -17.03
CA VAL A 685 1.19 -9.88 -17.46
C VAL A 685 -0.11 -9.90 -18.25
N THR A 686 -1.13 -9.21 -17.76
CA THR A 686 -2.44 -9.12 -18.44
C THR A 686 -2.31 -8.44 -19.80
N ARG A 687 -1.67 -7.26 -19.87
CA ARG A 687 -1.47 -6.53 -21.14
C ARG A 687 -0.68 -7.37 -22.14
N PHE A 688 0.41 -7.97 -21.69
CA PHE A 688 1.21 -8.84 -22.53
C PHE A 688 0.40 -10.01 -23.09
N VAL A 689 -0.30 -10.76 -22.23
CA VAL A 689 -1.11 -11.92 -22.66
C VAL A 689 -2.25 -11.51 -23.58
N VAL A 690 -2.95 -10.41 -23.27
CA VAL A 690 -4.03 -9.89 -24.12
C VAL A 690 -3.49 -9.49 -25.50
N ASN A 691 -2.37 -8.77 -25.56
CA ASN A 691 -1.73 -8.37 -26.82
C ASN A 691 -1.25 -9.59 -27.61
N MET A 692 -0.58 -10.52 -26.96
CA MET A 692 -0.11 -11.77 -27.57
C MET A 692 -1.24 -12.57 -28.22
N LEU A 693 -2.34 -12.78 -27.50
CA LEU A 693 -3.49 -13.56 -27.99
C LEU A 693 -4.28 -12.83 -29.08
N ASN A 694 -4.37 -11.51 -29.03
CA ASN A 694 -5.02 -10.72 -30.07
C ASN A 694 -4.21 -10.68 -31.38
N ASN A 695 -2.88 -10.56 -31.28
CA ASN A 695 -1.99 -10.51 -32.43
C ASN A 695 -1.73 -11.89 -33.06
N GLY A 696 -1.96 -12.97 -32.29
CA GLY A 696 -1.72 -14.35 -32.73
C GLY A 696 -0.25 -14.73 -32.90
N THR A 697 0.67 -13.79 -32.65
CA THR A 697 2.12 -13.96 -32.73
C THR A 697 2.83 -13.21 -31.61
N SER A 698 3.87 -13.81 -31.07
CA SER A 698 4.77 -13.21 -30.09
C SER A 698 6.15 -13.80 -30.30
N ARG A 699 7.21 -13.05 -30.00
CA ARG A 699 8.58 -13.60 -29.98
C ARG A 699 8.76 -14.74 -28.98
N PHE A 700 7.83 -14.88 -28.03
CA PHE A 700 7.87 -15.86 -26.96
C PHE A 700 7.03 -17.11 -27.26
N CYS A 701 6.12 -17.09 -28.22
CA CYS A 701 5.38 -18.26 -28.65
C CYS A 701 5.14 -18.29 -30.17
N ASP A 702 5.52 -19.40 -30.76
CA ASP A 702 5.22 -19.73 -32.15
C ASP A 702 4.00 -20.68 -32.16
N GLY A 703 2.80 -20.10 -32.05
CA GLY A 703 1.54 -20.80 -31.81
C GLY A 703 1.25 -20.99 -30.31
N CYS A 704 0.47 -20.04 -29.76
CA CYS A 704 0.23 -19.96 -28.32
C CYS A 704 -0.73 -21.04 -27.74
N ASP A 705 -1.41 -21.85 -28.60
CA ASP A 705 -2.39 -22.88 -28.21
C ASP A 705 -1.82 -23.89 -27.21
N ALA A 706 -0.58 -24.33 -27.45
CA ALA A 706 0.08 -25.32 -26.58
C ALA A 706 0.33 -24.77 -25.19
N ILE A 707 0.80 -23.52 -25.10
CA ILE A 707 1.11 -22.84 -23.83
C ILE A 707 -0.16 -22.57 -23.04
N VAL A 708 -1.19 -22.04 -23.71
CA VAL A 708 -2.50 -21.77 -23.12
C VAL A 708 -3.11 -23.06 -22.56
N THR A 709 -2.98 -24.16 -23.29
CA THR A 709 -3.46 -25.49 -22.87
C THR A 709 -2.67 -26.03 -21.69
N ALA A 710 -1.33 -25.95 -21.73
CA ALA A 710 -0.47 -26.43 -20.64
C ALA A 710 -0.73 -25.64 -19.34
N ALA A 711 -0.86 -24.32 -19.45
CA ALA A 711 -1.16 -23.48 -18.29
C ALA A 711 -2.52 -23.81 -17.66
N LEU A 712 -3.57 -24.13 -18.46
CA LEU A 712 -4.84 -24.62 -17.93
C LEU A 712 -4.66 -25.94 -17.20
N HIS A 713 -3.99 -26.90 -17.84
CA HIS A 713 -3.76 -28.23 -17.26
C HIS A 713 -3.06 -28.14 -15.90
N ASP A 714 -1.98 -27.36 -15.81
CA ASP A 714 -1.23 -27.14 -14.57
C ASP A 714 -2.06 -26.45 -13.49
N GLY A 715 -2.88 -25.45 -13.88
CA GLY A 715 -3.80 -24.78 -12.97
C GLY A 715 -4.86 -25.72 -12.41
N VAL A 716 -5.50 -26.53 -13.29
CA VAL A 716 -6.47 -27.56 -12.91
C VAL A 716 -5.85 -28.63 -12.02
N ALA A 717 -4.65 -29.11 -12.35
CA ALA A 717 -3.92 -30.09 -11.53
C ALA A 717 -3.57 -29.52 -10.12
N THR A 718 -3.19 -28.24 -10.06
CA THR A 718 -2.92 -27.54 -8.79
C THR A 718 -4.16 -27.50 -7.90
N LEU A 719 -5.31 -27.12 -8.45
CA LEU A 719 -6.58 -27.08 -7.73
C LEU A 719 -7.07 -28.47 -7.33
N ALA A 720 -6.90 -29.48 -8.20
CA ALA A 720 -7.24 -30.86 -7.90
C ALA A 720 -6.43 -31.41 -6.73
N GLY A 721 -5.16 -31.04 -6.62
CA GLY A 721 -4.30 -31.37 -5.46
C GLY A 721 -4.80 -30.77 -4.14
N GLN A 722 -5.48 -29.64 -4.17
CA GLN A 722 -5.98 -28.95 -2.97
C GLN A 722 -7.45 -29.27 -2.65
N MET A 723 -8.30 -29.45 -3.65
CA MET A 723 -9.75 -29.59 -3.49
C MET A 723 -10.31 -30.95 -3.97
N GLY A 724 -9.45 -31.84 -4.43
CA GLY A 724 -9.86 -33.18 -4.95
C GLY A 724 -10.31 -33.12 -6.41
N SER A 725 -10.66 -34.28 -6.96
CA SER A 725 -10.86 -34.49 -8.40
C SER A 725 -12.18 -33.99 -8.97
N THR A 726 -13.14 -33.61 -8.14
CA THR A 726 -14.50 -33.22 -8.60
C THR A 726 -14.55 -31.70 -8.87
N VAL A 727 -14.30 -31.30 -10.12
CA VAL A 727 -14.19 -29.90 -10.55
C VAL A 727 -15.41 -29.05 -10.19
N ALA A 728 -16.62 -29.59 -10.38
CA ALA A 728 -17.87 -28.88 -10.08
C ALA A 728 -18.10 -28.61 -8.59
N GLY A 729 -17.35 -29.27 -7.69
CA GLY A 729 -17.40 -29.04 -6.26
C GLY A 729 -16.36 -28.04 -5.73
N TRP A 730 -15.51 -27.53 -6.59
CA TRP A 730 -14.50 -26.57 -6.19
C TRP A 730 -15.12 -25.23 -5.80
N ARG A 731 -14.44 -24.54 -4.87
CA ARG A 731 -14.88 -23.23 -4.37
C ARG A 731 -13.68 -22.32 -4.29
N TRP A 732 -13.87 -21.06 -4.71
CA TRP A 732 -12.81 -20.05 -4.65
C TRP A 732 -12.33 -19.82 -3.21
N ASP A 733 -13.24 -19.70 -2.25
CA ASP A 733 -12.94 -19.44 -0.84
C ASP A 733 -12.21 -20.58 -0.10
N THR A 734 -12.14 -21.76 -0.69
CA THR A 734 -11.35 -22.86 -0.12
C THR A 734 -9.86 -22.59 -0.21
N VAL A 735 -9.43 -22.06 -1.35
CA VAL A 735 -8.03 -21.74 -1.61
C VAL A 735 -7.72 -20.25 -1.42
N HIS A 736 -8.68 -19.37 -1.70
CA HIS A 736 -8.56 -17.92 -1.58
C HIS A 736 -8.93 -17.46 -0.17
N ARG A 737 -7.91 -17.25 0.63
CA ARG A 737 -8.06 -16.87 2.02
C ARG A 737 -7.30 -15.58 2.30
N ALA A 738 -7.96 -14.61 2.96
CA ALA A 738 -7.29 -13.44 3.49
C ALA A 738 -6.49 -13.85 4.75
N VAL A 739 -5.19 -13.60 4.75
CA VAL A 739 -4.27 -13.98 5.82
C VAL A 739 -3.70 -12.74 6.47
N PHE A 740 -3.87 -12.63 7.78
CA PHE A 740 -3.43 -11.49 8.59
C PHE A 740 -2.29 -11.92 9.52
N PRO A 741 -1.03 -11.84 9.07
CA PRO A 741 0.11 -12.18 9.90
C PRO A 741 0.31 -11.14 11.01
N HIS A 742 0.70 -11.61 12.21
CA HIS A 742 1.05 -10.72 13.30
C HIS A 742 2.40 -10.04 13.03
N GLN A 743 2.46 -8.73 13.25
CA GLN A 743 3.68 -7.95 13.01
C GLN A 743 4.82 -8.40 13.93
N GLY A 744 5.87 -8.93 13.31
CA GLY A 744 7.14 -9.29 13.94
C GLY A 744 7.16 -10.62 14.70
N LEU A 745 6.03 -11.30 14.95
CA LEU A 745 5.98 -12.57 15.68
C LEU A 745 5.33 -13.72 14.92
N ASP A 746 4.85 -13.49 13.70
CA ASP A 746 4.19 -14.50 12.88
C ASP A 746 5.09 -15.67 12.49
N THR A 747 6.40 -15.46 12.43
CA THR A 747 7.39 -16.50 12.11
C THR A 747 7.87 -17.28 13.33
N VAL A 748 7.49 -16.88 14.55
CA VAL A 748 7.88 -17.59 15.76
C VAL A 748 7.07 -18.88 15.89
N PRO A 749 7.74 -20.06 15.93
CA PRO A 749 7.04 -21.32 16.03
C PRO A 749 6.06 -21.39 17.21
N GLY A 750 4.81 -21.78 16.94
CA GLY A 750 3.75 -21.87 17.93
C GLY A 750 3.00 -20.57 18.23
N LEU A 751 3.49 -19.41 17.80
CA LEU A 751 2.77 -18.13 17.97
C LEU A 751 1.88 -17.78 16.78
N HIS A 752 2.21 -18.23 15.58
CA HIS A 752 1.44 -17.94 14.38
C HIS A 752 -0.06 -18.25 14.56
N TRP A 753 -0.41 -19.48 15.00
CA TRP A 753 -1.79 -19.88 15.20
C TRP A 753 -2.53 -19.11 16.32
N LEU A 754 -1.80 -18.55 17.27
CA LEU A 754 -2.36 -17.76 18.38
C LEU A 754 -2.59 -16.30 17.97
N LEU A 755 -1.64 -15.71 17.25
CA LEU A 755 -1.57 -14.28 16.99
C LEU A 755 -2.10 -13.90 15.59
N SER A 756 -1.86 -14.73 14.57
CA SER A 756 -2.31 -14.45 13.21
C SER A 756 -3.77 -14.89 12.97
N ARG A 757 -4.40 -14.38 11.93
CA ARG A 757 -5.78 -14.75 11.55
C ARG A 757 -5.84 -15.09 10.07
N SER A 758 -6.86 -15.88 9.71
CA SER A 758 -7.16 -16.21 8.31
C SER A 758 -8.65 -16.46 8.15
N ILE A 759 -9.23 -15.92 7.09
CA ILE A 759 -10.64 -16.08 6.76
C ILE A 759 -10.79 -16.41 5.27
N PRO A 760 -11.69 -17.34 4.87
CA PRO A 760 -12.07 -17.51 3.47
C PRO A 760 -12.54 -16.19 2.86
N ASN A 761 -12.28 -15.94 1.57
CA ASN A 761 -12.70 -14.67 0.98
C ASN A 761 -13.11 -14.81 -0.50
N ARG A 762 -13.36 -13.70 -1.16
CA ARG A 762 -13.87 -13.55 -2.53
C ARG A 762 -13.17 -12.39 -3.24
N GLY A 763 -13.51 -12.18 -4.51
CA GLY A 763 -12.91 -11.16 -5.36
C GLY A 763 -11.63 -11.63 -6.03
N ASP A 764 -11.07 -10.77 -6.86
CA ASP A 764 -9.75 -10.89 -7.47
C ASP A 764 -9.03 -9.54 -7.44
N TRP A 765 -7.85 -9.44 -8.05
CA TRP A 765 -7.08 -8.20 -8.07
C TRP A 765 -7.76 -7.05 -8.84
N SER A 766 -8.70 -7.38 -9.76
CA SER A 766 -9.37 -6.44 -10.65
C SER A 766 -10.79 -6.09 -10.25
N SER A 767 -11.38 -6.80 -9.28
CA SER A 767 -12.72 -6.50 -8.77
C SER A 767 -12.73 -5.28 -7.84
N VAL A 768 -13.86 -4.60 -7.68
CA VAL A 768 -13.98 -3.44 -6.75
C VAL A 768 -13.70 -3.89 -5.33
N ASN A 769 -14.26 -5.03 -4.92
CA ASN A 769 -13.87 -5.70 -3.67
C ASN A 769 -12.61 -6.53 -3.92
N VAL A 770 -11.45 -5.89 -3.85
CA VAL A 770 -10.16 -6.49 -4.21
C VAL A 770 -9.84 -7.72 -3.37
N GLY A 771 -9.40 -8.76 -4.05
CA GLY A 771 -8.86 -9.98 -3.49
C GLY A 771 -7.53 -10.37 -4.17
N ALA A 772 -6.50 -9.51 -4.10
CA ALA A 772 -5.23 -9.78 -4.75
C ALA A 772 -4.39 -10.81 -4.02
N VAL A 773 -3.72 -11.69 -4.78
CA VAL A 773 -2.97 -12.84 -4.27
C VAL A 773 -1.46 -12.63 -4.36
N ASP A 774 -0.71 -13.29 -3.50
CA ASP A 774 0.74 -13.43 -3.63
C ASP A 774 1.08 -14.66 -4.48
N VAL A 775 1.74 -14.46 -5.62
CA VAL A 775 2.14 -15.56 -6.52
C VAL A 775 3.07 -16.59 -5.85
N THR A 776 3.79 -16.21 -4.78
CA THR A 776 4.65 -17.14 -4.03
C THR A 776 3.87 -18.02 -3.05
N ARG A 777 2.63 -17.66 -2.78
CA ARG A 777 1.64 -18.41 -1.99
C ARG A 777 0.33 -18.43 -2.76
N PRO A 778 0.27 -19.21 -3.84
CA PRO A 778 -0.83 -19.17 -4.80
C PRO A 778 -2.19 -19.19 -4.11
N PHE A 779 -3.03 -18.24 -4.51
CA PHE A 779 -4.39 -18.03 -4.04
C PHE A 779 -4.53 -17.39 -2.65
N GLU A 780 -3.47 -17.29 -1.82
CA GLU A 780 -3.53 -16.60 -0.53
C GLU A 780 -3.61 -15.08 -0.75
N GLN A 781 -4.67 -14.48 -0.22
CA GLN A 781 -4.87 -13.03 -0.34
C GLN A 781 -3.99 -12.28 0.65
N THR A 782 -3.22 -11.33 0.13
CA THR A 782 -2.25 -10.54 0.89
C THR A 782 -2.49 -9.04 0.81
N GLU A 783 -3.32 -8.57 -0.11
CA GLU A 783 -3.79 -7.19 -0.23
C GLU A 783 -5.31 -7.15 -0.15
N ILE A 784 -5.81 -6.21 0.64
CA ILE A 784 -7.23 -6.10 0.98
C ILE A 784 -7.67 -4.64 1.08
N PRO A 785 -8.97 -4.35 0.93
CA PRO A 785 -9.56 -3.13 1.46
C PRO A 785 -9.40 -3.07 2.98
N GLY A 786 -8.25 -2.56 3.46
CA GLY A 786 -7.91 -2.56 4.89
C GLY A 786 -8.74 -1.60 5.72
N TYR A 787 -9.31 -0.60 5.07
CA TYR A 787 -10.28 0.37 5.58
C TYR A 787 -11.37 0.58 4.55
N ARG A 788 -12.56 0.95 4.95
CA ARG A 788 -13.67 1.39 4.09
C ARG A 788 -14.40 2.55 4.74
N GLN A 789 -14.79 3.54 3.93
CA GLN A 789 -15.71 4.58 4.37
C GLN A 789 -16.76 4.87 3.32
N ILE A 790 -17.93 5.34 3.81
CA ILE A 790 -19.01 5.91 3.00
C ILE A 790 -19.54 7.11 3.75
N ILE A 791 -19.43 8.29 3.15
CA ILE A 791 -19.78 9.56 3.78
C ILE A 791 -20.85 10.26 2.96
N ASP A 792 -22.05 10.38 3.55
CA ASP A 792 -23.14 11.20 3.06
C ASP A 792 -23.10 12.57 3.78
N LEU A 793 -22.85 13.63 3.03
CA LEU A 793 -22.70 14.97 3.59
C LEU A 793 -24.04 15.63 3.96
N SER A 794 -25.16 14.93 3.78
CA SER A 794 -26.47 15.36 4.30
C SER A 794 -26.61 15.15 5.81
N THR A 795 -25.76 14.31 6.42
CA THR A 795 -25.87 13.91 7.83
C THR A 795 -24.50 13.82 8.51
N ALA A 796 -24.47 14.03 9.80
CA ALA A 796 -23.27 13.86 10.62
C ALA A 796 -23.13 12.46 11.22
N ASN A 797 -24.24 11.70 11.39
CA ASN A 797 -24.27 10.48 12.21
C ASN A 797 -24.52 9.16 11.44
N ASP A 798 -25.01 9.25 10.18
CA ASP A 798 -25.31 8.06 9.36
C ASP A 798 -24.19 7.69 8.41
N ASN A 799 -23.01 8.24 8.63
CA ASN A 799 -21.81 7.89 7.90
C ASN A 799 -21.25 6.55 8.38
N ARG A 800 -20.42 5.93 7.54
CA ARG A 800 -20.01 4.55 7.73
C ARG A 800 -18.50 4.41 7.55
N PHE A 801 -17.88 3.58 8.37
CA PHE A 801 -16.49 3.18 8.21
C PHE A 801 -16.27 1.74 8.71
N LEU A 802 -15.11 1.18 8.41
CA LEU A 802 -14.77 -0.19 8.81
C LEU A 802 -13.27 -0.42 8.66
N ALA A 803 -12.62 -0.97 9.68
CA ALA A 803 -11.26 -1.50 9.60
C ALA A 803 -11.27 -3.04 9.49
N SER A 804 -10.15 -3.64 9.06
CA SER A 804 -10.12 -5.04 8.63
C SER A 804 -10.18 -6.08 9.75
N VAL A 805 -9.60 -5.83 10.94
CA VAL A 805 -9.51 -6.87 11.99
C VAL A 805 -10.11 -6.44 13.32
N GLY A 806 -9.60 -5.40 13.94
CA GLY A 806 -10.08 -4.90 15.21
C GLY A 806 -9.30 -3.67 15.67
N GLN A 807 -9.80 -3.00 16.71
CA GLN A 807 -9.15 -1.81 17.26
C GLN A 807 -8.01 -2.15 18.24
N GLY A 808 -8.08 -3.28 18.92
CA GLY A 808 -7.11 -3.71 19.90
C GLY A 808 -5.88 -4.41 19.29
N GLY A 809 -4.68 -4.08 19.78
CA GLY A 809 -3.44 -4.79 19.40
C GLY A 809 -3.12 -5.96 20.31
N HIS A 810 -3.78 -6.09 21.46
CA HIS A 810 -3.54 -7.16 22.41
C HIS A 810 -4.41 -8.39 22.09
N PHE A 811 -3.79 -9.55 21.87
CA PHE A 811 -4.49 -10.76 21.41
C PHE A 811 -5.56 -11.33 22.37
N LEU A 812 -5.54 -10.95 23.65
CA LEU A 812 -6.60 -11.26 24.63
C LEU A 812 -7.70 -10.18 24.67
N SER A 813 -7.57 -9.09 23.93
CA SER A 813 -8.64 -8.09 23.83
C SER A 813 -9.83 -8.67 23.07
N PRO A 814 -11.08 -8.43 23.49
CA PRO A 814 -12.25 -8.79 22.71
C PRO A 814 -12.31 -8.04 21.36
N HIS A 815 -11.52 -6.95 21.25
CA HIS A 815 -11.42 -6.11 20.04
C HIS A 815 -10.16 -6.36 19.23
N TYR A 816 -9.56 -7.56 19.34
CA TYR A 816 -8.39 -7.94 18.53
C TYR A 816 -8.77 -8.27 17.10
N ASP A 817 -9.87 -8.99 16.90
CA ASP A 817 -10.34 -9.51 15.62
C ASP A 817 -11.87 -9.48 15.43
N ASP A 818 -12.59 -8.73 16.28
CA ASP A 818 -14.06 -8.66 16.28
C ASP A 818 -14.65 -7.97 15.04
N LEU A 819 -13.85 -7.20 14.29
CA LEU A 819 -14.25 -6.59 13.03
C LEU A 819 -13.98 -7.51 11.82
N LEU A 820 -13.24 -8.60 11.97
CA LEU A 820 -12.83 -9.45 10.85
C LEU A 820 -14.05 -10.02 10.08
N GLN A 821 -15.07 -10.52 10.77
CA GLN A 821 -16.27 -11.02 10.11
C GLN A 821 -17.12 -9.88 9.50
N LYS A 822 -17.17 -8.72 10.16
CA LYS A 822 -17.86 -7.54 9.62
C LYS A 822 -17.16 -7.05 8.34
N TRP A 823 -15.80 -7.04 8.34
CA TRP A 823 -15.00 -6.70 7.17
C TRP A 823 -15.25 -7.66 5.99
N HIS A 824 -15.23 -8.97 6.26
CA HIS A 824 -15.54 -9.99 5.25
C HIS A 824 -16.93 -9.77 4.63
N ASP A 825 -17.93 -9.48 5.44
CA ASP A 825 -19.32 -9.28 5.01
C ASP A 825 -19.61 -7.88 4.49
N VAL A 826 -18.64 -6.97 4.47
CA VAL A 826 -18.78 -5.54 4.13
C VAL A 826 -19.86 -4.86 4.98
N LYS A 827 -19.92 -5.19 6.27
CA LYS A 827 -20.85 -4.62 7.26
C LYS A 827 -20.19 -3.47 8.00
N HIS A 828 -20.43 -2.26 7.53
CA HIS A 828 -19.86 -1.05 8.10
C HIS A 828 -20.34 -0.76 9.53
N LEU A 829 -19.49 -0.04 10.27
CA LEU A 829 -19.80 0.56 11.55
C LEU A 829 -20.34 1.98 11.33
N PRO A 830 -21.18 2.49 12.22
CA PRO A 830 -21.65 3.87 12.15
C PRO A 830 -20.52 4.84 12.57
N MET A 831 -20.25 5.84 11.74
CA MET A 831 -19.35 6.94 12.01
C MET A 831 -20.11 8.05 12.76
N ARG A 832 -20.07 8.04 14.10
CA ARG A 832 -20.85 8.97 14.96
C ARG A 832 -19.99 10.17 15.35
N MET A 833 -20.55 11.38 15.20
CA MET A 833 -19.90 12.64 15.63
C MET A 833 -20.69 13.33 16.76
N ASP A 834 -21.98 13.05 16.90
CA ASP A 834 -22.80 13.63 17.96
C ASP A 834 -22.50 13.00 19.34
N ARG A 835 -22.23 13.86 20.34
CA ARG A 835 -21.84 13.40 21.68
C ARG A 835 -22.92 12.56 22.35
N ALA A 836 -24.21 12.95 22.23
CA ALA A 836 -25.29 12.20 22.87
C ALA A 836 -25.48 10.83 22.24
N ALA A 837 -25.38 10.74 20.92
CA ALA A 837 -25.38 9.47 20.21
C ALA A 837 -24.19 8.57 20.64
N ILE A 838 -22.97 9.12 20.78
CA ILE A 838 -21.80 8.41 21.26
C ILE A 838 -21.99 7.91 22.69
N GLU A 839 -22.46 8.78 23.59
CA GLU A 839 -22.67 8.45 25.01
C GLU A 839 -23.71 7.35 25.23
N SER A 840 -24.72 7.26 24.35
CA SER A 840 -25.77 6.22 24.42
C SER A 840 -25.25 4.82 24.03
N HIS A 841 -24.11 4.74 23.34
CA HIS A 841 -23.46 3.48 22.91
C HIS A 841 -22.13 3.20 23.63
N ALA A 842 -21.82 3.98 24.69
CA ALA A 842 -20.55 3.89 25.38
C ALA A 842 -20.38 2.56 26.14
N THR A 843 -19.26 1.88 25.89
CA THR A 843 -18.83 0.68 26.62
C THR A 843 -17.66 0.97 27.57
N GLY A 844 -16.91 2.06 27.34
CA GLY A 844 -15.82 2.53 28.16
C GLY A 844 -15.83 4.04 28.29
N ARG A 845 -15.46 4.54 29.48
CA ARG A 845 -15.33 5.99 29.75
C ARG A 845 -14.06 6.22 30.57
N LEU A 846 -13.03 6.72 29.91
CA LEU A 846 -11.75 7.06 30.53
C LEU A 846 -11.61 8.58 30.54
N ARG A 847 -11.22 9.12 31.70
CA ARG A 847 -10.93 10.54 31.84
C ARG A 847 -9.46 10.74 32.17
N LEU A 848 -8.78 11.50 31.33
CA LEU A 848 -7.43 11.95 31.60
C LEU A 848 -7.50 13.34 32.25
N VAL A 849 -6.80 13.55 33.33
CA VAL A 849 -6.79 14.82 34.07
C VAL A 849 -5.35 15.27 34.35
N PRO A 850 -5.08 16.60 34.39
CA PRO A 850 -3.79 17.09 34.85
C PRO A 850 -3.59 16.70 36.31
N PRO A 851 -2.33 16.50 36.76
CA PRO A 851 -2.05 16.20 38.17
C PRO A 851 -2.57 17.31 39.09
N THR A 852 -3.13 16.92 40.22
CA THR A 852 -3.52 17.89 41.23
C THR A 852 -2.24 18.61 41.73
N PRO A 853 -2.19 19.95 41.70
CA PRO A 853 -1.02 20.65 42.20
C PRO A 853 -0.71 20.18 43.64
N SER A 854 0.50 19.67 43.87
CA SER A 854 0.95 19.37 45.22
C SER A 854 0.93 20.67 46.03
N ARG A 855 0.11 20.69 47.10
CA ARG A 855 0.04 21.83 48.05
C ARG A 855 1.34 22.00 48.81
#